data_e7895a2174fbe126f2687097b9a5c124
#
_entry.id   e7895a2174fbe126f2687097b9a5c124
#
_cell.length_a   1.000
_cell.length_b   1.000
_cell.length_c   1.000
_cell.angle_alpha   90.00
_cell.angle_beta   90.00
_cell.angle_gamma   90.00
#
_symmetry.space_group_name_H-M   'P 1'
#
loop_
_entity.id
_entity.type
_entity.pdbx_description
1 polymer ?
#
loop_
_entity_poly.entity_id
_entity_poly.type
_entity_poly.pdbx_seq_one_letter_code
_entity_poly.pdbx_strand_id
1 'polypeptide(L)'
;MLPVASLSSSSLTFANTAVGSTATEQVLTLSNTGTTTLNISSISITGANPTDFAETTNCPSALATATTCAIAVTFTPASAASFAASISVADNAASSPQTATLAGTGTVVSLSAGNLTFPTTPVGTTSAAQTLTLSNTGSTAVSITSISIGGTNATNFAETNTCGATLAGGASCPISVTFIPTSTANVTASLSVVDSALGSPQSATLTGLGVEPNNCKTIDTTSPAQPTPTSNYPGSAFSGKVLAGQTPVIGASVQVYSAGRTGNGSAPTAMLPVPLVTDVNGAFSVPASFTCPYSNSILYAVARGGKAGTSGAVNTGIVLATVLGQCNSLTGAPSFVIDEATTVATAVAMQPFFSTGGNIGATATNSSGIVLAAATVANLVNTTTGSAPGAYFPSTGTAPNARINSLANLLNACIVSSGASNTACTSLYAATTASTVVPTNTLDAVMNLVRQPGANVVALYNLSGASTAYSPALTDSAPQDWTVFVTYTGGGLSDPSALSIDSTGKVWVANYFGVGSLFTNTGSPVFASGITGNNLGSSYGGAVDVNDVAWIANEEGGGGIGSITLLNNAGASPAVYTSGGLDFPISIAFDTSGVAWVVDYGNSSLTLLSNAGTPLSGNSGYTAKNFVFPVAVAVNSKCNGYLANSSSNTITKVLADGSSFADFTVGSGPTALAVDGSDNVWVANYYGNSVGLVSAAGSVLSGAGGFTGSGLQHPQAVAVDGAGTAWIANYRAGNLTELAGANTATPGAPLSPANGLAGDSGLVEAFGLAIDAAGNVWVTSFGTNTLVEFVGVAAPVKTPLLGPVRVP
;
A
#
# COMPACT_ATOMS: atom_id res chain seq x y z
N MET A 1 -36.24 23.01 39.94
CA MET A 1 -36.11 23.16 38.48
C MET A 1 -36.88 22.01 37.85
N LEU A 2 -37.57 22.25 36.78
CA LEU A 2 -38.40 21.23 36.10
C LEU A 2 -37.56 20.55 34.99
N PRO A 3 -37.85 19.31 34.57
CA PRO A 3 -37.29 18.72 33.39
C PRO A 3 -37.71 19.53 32.14
N VAL A 4 -36.90 19.46 31.07
CA VAL A 4 -37.20 20.08 29.78
C VAL A 4 -37.15 18.98 28.71
N ALA A 5 -38.31 18.70 28.13
CA ALA A 5 -38.48 17.67 27.10
C ALA A 5 -38.61 18.32 25.72
N SER A 6 -37.98 17.70 24.72
CA SER A 6 -38.15 18.06 23.32
C SER A 6 -38.09 16.84 22.40
N LEU A 7 -38.88 16.86 21.32
CA LEU A 7 -38.82 15.91 20.21
C LEU A 7 -37.91 16.44 19.09
N SER A 8 -37.19 15.57 18.40
CA SER A 8 -36.32 15.92 17.28
C SER A 8 -37.03 16.52 16.07
N SER A 9 -38.36 16.28 15.94
CA SER A 9 -39.21 16.85 14.91
C SER A 9 -40.63 17.07 15.47
N SER A 10 -41.34 18.07 14.96
CA SER A 10 -42.73 18.32 15.24
C SER A 10 -43.71 17.59 14.29
N SER A 11 -43.17 16.86 13.28
CA SER A 11 -43.98 16.08 12.32
C SER A 11 -43.19 14.93 11.72
N LEU A 12 -43.85 13.84 11.39
CA LEU A 12 -43.42 12.77 10.53
C LEU A 12 -44.39 12.64 9.35
N THR A 13 -43.85 12.63 8.14
CA THR A 13 -44.65 12.42 6.91
C THR A 13 -44.14 11.17 6.22
N PHE A 14 -45.01 10.16 6.09
CA PHE A 14 -44.68 8.91 5.44
C PHE A 14 -44.90 9.03 3.92
N ALA A 15 -44.02 8.37 3.14
CA ALA A 15 -44.24 8.24 1.70
C ALA A 15 -45.57 7.54 1.39
N ASN A 16 -46.08 7.75 0.16
CA ASN A 16 -47.25 7.04 -0.33
C ASN A 16 -47.07 5.54 -0.18
N THR A 17 -47.98 4.88 0.51
CA THR A 17 -47.85 3.48 0.93
C THR A 17 -49.02 2.66 0.37
N ALA A 18 -48.69 1.51 -0.22
CA ALA A 18 -49.75 0.62 -0.71
C ALA A 18 -50.68 0.17 0.42
N VAL A 19 -51.95 0.15 0.18
CA VAL A 19 -52.98 -0.33 1.15
C VAL A 19 -52.60 -1.72 1.68
N GLY A 20 -52.58 -1.87 2.98
CA GLY A 20 -52.21 -3.10 3.69
C GLY A 20 -50.67 -3.34 3.79
N SER A 21 -49.85 -2.51 3.19
CA SER A 21 -48.38 -2.56 3.36
C SER A 21 -47.91 -1.59 4.46
N THR A 22 -46.78 -1.90 5.09
CA THR A 22 -46.16 -1.04 6.13
C THR A 22 -45.06 -0.20 5.55
N ALA A 23 -45.09 1.11 5.75
CA ALA A 23 -44.05 2.05 5.36
C ALA A 23 -42.78 1.83 6.16
N THR A 24 -41.62 2.25 5.58
CA THR A 24 -40.35 2.30 6.31
C THR A 24 -40.50 3.11 7.58
N GLU A 25 -39.99 2.55 8.68
CA GLU A 25 -39.97 3.17 10.00
C GLU A 25 -39.32 4.54 9.99
N GLN A 26 -39.91 5.51 10.69
CA GLN A 26 -39.32 6.81 10.97
C GLN A 26 -39.11 6.98 12.47
N VAL A 27 -38.04 7.59 12.88
CA VAL A 27 -37.65 7.70 14.30
C VAL A 27 -37.70 9.14 14.79
N LEU A 28 -38.40 9.36 15.89
CA LEU A 28 -38.33 10.56 16.72
C LEU A 28 -37.37 10.32 17.90
N THR A 29 -36.52 11.28 18.19
CA THR A 29 -35.68 11.27 19.39
C THR A 29 -36.30 12.16 20.44
N LEU A 30 -36.65 11.61 21.62
CA LEU A 30 -37.04 12.38 22.80
C LEU A 30 -35.80 12.70 23.62
N SER A 31 -35.59 13.99 23.93
CA SER A 31 -34.43 14.48 24.65
C SER A 31 -34.84 15.14 25.96
N ASN A 32 -34.19 14.83 27.07
CA ASN A 32 -34.28 15.57 28.32
C ASN A 32 -33.10 16.54 28.44
N THR A 33 -33.34 17.80 28.08
CA THR A 33 -32.30 18.88 28.17
C THR A 33 -32.40 19.64 29.50
N GLY A 34 -33.32 19.24 30.41
CA GLY A 34 -33.45 19.82 31.74
C GLY A 34 -32.39 19.32 32.75
N THR A 35 -32.49 19.86 33.96
CA THR A 35 -31.56 19.55 35.08
C THR A 35 -32.12 18.51 36.07
N THR A 36 -33.28 17.96 35.78
CA THR A 36 -33.96 16.92 36.60
C THR A 36 -34.49 15.79 35.71
N THR A 37 -34.73 14.62 36.30
CA THR A 37 -35.24 13.45 35.59
C THR A 37 -36.62 13.74 34.93
N LEU A 38 -36.76 13.37 33.66
CA LEU A 38 -38.02 13.40 32.94
C LEU A 38 -38.78 12.10 33.17
N ASN A 39 -39.87 12.13 33.91
CA ASN A 39 -40.71 10.98 34.12
C ASN A 39 -41.79 10.91 33.04
N ILE A 40 -41.69 9.86 32.21
CA ILE A 40 -42.62 9.61 31.10
C ILE A 40 -43.75 8.74 31.62
N SER A 41 -44.97 9.24 31.56
CA SER A 41 -46.16 8.51 32.01
C SER A 41 -46.80 7.67 30.89
N SER A 42 -46.78 8.15 29.67
CA SER A 42 -47.20 7.37 28.49
C SER A 42 -46.65 7.94 27.18
N ILE A 43 -46.51 7.04 26.21
CA ILE A 43 -46.30 7.39 24.79
C ILE A 43 -47.42 6.71 24.04
N SER A 44 -48.18 7.47 23.23
CA SER A 44 -49.32 6.92 22.52
C SER A 44 -49.65 7.68 21.25
N ILE A 45 -50.26 6.99 20.28
CA ILE A 45 -50.76 7.60 19.06
C ILE A 45 -52.23 7.98 19.27
N THR A 46 -52.56 9.22 18.90
CA THR A 46 -53.92 9.81 19.06
C THR A 46 -54.34 10.51 17.76
N GLY A 47 -55.56 11.00 17.65
CA GLY A 47 -56.05 11.78 16.51
C GLY A 47 -57.06 11.04 15.65
N ALA A 48 -57.18 11.39 14.34
CA ALA A 48 -58.27 10.91 13.50
C ALA A 48 -58.10 9.45 13.06
N ASN A 49 -56.89 9.01 12.82
CA ASN A 49 -56.58 7.66 12.28
C ASN A 49 -55.46 6.99 13.08
N PRO A 50 -55.62 6.80 14.40
CA PRO A 50 -54.52 6.31 15.25
C PRO A 50 -54.15 4.84 14.97
N THR A 51 -55.10 4.05 14.44
CA THR A 51 -54.94 2.60 14.15
C THR A 51 -54.10 2.30 12.91
N ASP A 52 -53.91 3.28 12.03
CA ASP A 52 -53.07 3.14 10.82
C ASP A 52 -51.60 3.43 11.06
N PHE A 53 -51.23 3.87 12.29
CA PHE A 53 -49.90 4.10 12.74
C PHE A 53 -49.61 3.22 13.97
N ALA A 54 -48.36 2.78 14.10
CA ALA A 54 -47.90 2.03 15.26
C ALA A 54 -46.59 2.62 15.76
N GLU A 55 -46.38 2.68 17.08
CA GLU A 55 -45.11 3.10 17.69
C GLU A 55 -44.46 1.96 18.44
N THR A 56 -43.13 1.98 18.46
CA THR A 56 -42.29 1.20 19.37
C THR A 56 -41.24 2.12 20.00
N THR A 57 -40.89 1.87 21.24
CA THR A 57 -39.98 2.78 21.94
C THR A 57 -39.00 2.03 22.84
N ASN A 58 -37.78 2.58 22.96
CA ASN A 58 -36.81 2.20 24.00
C ASN A 58 -36.72 3.21 25.16
N CYS A 59 -37.68 4.13 25.24
CA CYS A 59 -37.70 5.14 26.29
C CYS A 59 -38.01 4.52 27.67
N PRO A 60 -37.11 4.73 28.67
CA PRO A 60 -37.39 4.32 30.03
C PRO A 60 -38.46 5.23 30.68
N SER A 61 -39.19 4.74 31.65
CA SER A 61 -40.18 5.55 32.42
C SER A 61 -39.57 6.76 33.12
N ALA A 62 -38.26 6.77 33.33
CA ALA A 62 -37.46 7.84 33.96
C ALA A 62 -36.22 8.12 33.10
N LEU A 63 -36.31 9.13 32.23
CA LEU A 63 -35.17 9.54 31.34
C LEU A 63 -34.26 10.52 32.09
N ALA A 64 -33.02 10.14 32.27
CA ALA A 64 -32.03 10.93 33.03
C ALA A 64 -31.76 12.29 32.35
N THR A 65 -31.16 13.22 33.06
CA THR A 65 -30.72 14.52 32.54
C THR A 65 -29.68 14.36 31.45
N ALA A 66 -29.72 15.17 30.40
CA ALA A 66 -28.82 15.14 29.24
C ALA A 66 -28.78 13.80 28.49
N THR A 67 -29.85 12.99 28.58
CA THR A 67 -29.98 11.74 27.81
C THR A 67 -31.14 11.79 26.83
N THR A 68 -31.13 10.82 25.88
CA THR A 68 -32.14 10.71 24.84
C THR A 68 -32.64 9.28 24.72
N CYS A 69 -33.83 9.10 24.13
CA CYS A 69 -34.38 7.79 23.74
C CYS A 69 -35.12 7.90 22.38
N ALA A 70 -35.35 6.78 21.74
CA ALA A 70 -35.97 6.71 20.42
C ALA A 70 -37.42 6.23 20.49
N ILE A 71 -38.26 6.85 19.67
CA ILE A 71 -39.64 6.46 19.42
C ILE A 71 -39.73 6.19 17.90
N ALA A 72 -39.83 4.96 17.53
CA ALA A 72 -39.97 4.54 16.14
C ALA A 72 -41.48 4.47 15.78
N VAL A 73 -41.86 5.02 14.63
CA VAL A 73 -43.23 5.03 14.14
C VAL A 73 -43.28 4.38 12.77
N THR A 74 -44.29 3.52 12.55
CA THR A 74 -44.64 2.93 11.27
C THR A 74 -46.02 3.36 10.84
N PHE A 75 -46.29 3.27 9.50
CA PHE A 75 -47.61 3.60 8.91
C PHE A 75 -48.05 2.43 8.03
N THR A 76 -49.32 1.97 8.26
CA THR A 76 -49.96 0.85 7.52
C THR A 76 -51.38 1.26 7.15
N PRO A 77 -51.62 1.86 5.95
CA PRO A 77 -52.95 2.33 5.57
C PRO A 77 -53.94 1.21 5.38
N ALA A 78 -55.14 1.33 5.96
CA ALA A 78 -56.25 0.38 5.78
C ALA A 78 -57.04 0.61 4.46
N SER A 79 -56.92 1.77 3.82
CA SER A 79 -57.58 2.14 2.58
C SER A 79 -56.83 3.19 1.78
N ALA A 80 -57.25 3.45 0.54
CA ALA A 80 -56.70 4.53 -0.28
C ALA A 80 -57.33 5.87 0.20
N ALA A 81 -56.67 6.49 1.14
CA ALA A 81 -57.09 7.75 1.76
C ALA A 81 -55.86 8.50 2.33
N SER A 82 -56.06 9.76 2.68
CA SER A 82 -55.11 10.49 3.51
C SER A 82 -55.37 10.22 4.98
N PHE A 83 -54.35 9.92 5.72
CA PHE A 83 -54.39 9.59 7.15
C PHE A 83 -53.60 10.63 7.96
N ALA A 84 -54.15 10.96 9.13
CA ALA A 84 -53.51 11.90 10.08
C ALA A 84 -53.69 11.39 11.51
N ALA A 85 -52.65 11.46 12.27
CA ALA A 85 -52.59 11.16 13.69
C ALA A 85 -51.59 12.08 14.39
N SER A 86 -51.32 11.85 15.66
CA SER A 86 -50.34 12.56 16.45
C SER A 86 -49.72 11.59 17.45
N ILE A 87 -48.39 11.54 17.55
CA ILE A 87 -47.73 10.94 18.68
C ILE A 87 -47.77 11.91 19.85
N SER A 88 -48.07 11.42 21.03
CA SER A 88 -48.16 12.19 22.26
C SER A 88 -47.35 11.54 23.35
N VAL A 89 -46.40 12.27 23.92
CA VAL A 89 -45.57 11.87 25.04
C VAL A 89 -46.04 12.66 26.28
N ALA A 90 -46.72 12.00 27.21
CA ALA A 90 -47.09 12.59 28.49
C ALA A 90 -45.97 12.43 29.50
N ASP A 91 -45.51 13.51 30.07
CA ASP A 91 -44.38 13.57 31.00
C ASP A 91 -44.57 14.61 32.07
N ASN A 92 -43.56 14.82 32.92
CA ASN A 92 -43.58 15.83 34.00
C ASN A 92 -42.90 17.17 33.65
N ALA A 93 -42.59 17.40 32.37
CA ALA A 93 -42.11 18.71 31.93
C ALA A 93 -43.26 19.74 31.86
N ALA A 94 -42.91 21.03 31.97
CA ALA A 94 -43.91 22.10 31.93
C ALA A 94 -44.67 22.19 30.57
N SER A 95 -44.05 21.68 29.50
CA SER A 95 -44.64 21.65 28.14
C SER A 95 -45.35 20.35 27.82
N SER A 96 -45.60 19.47 28.78
CA SER A 96 -46.30 18.17 28.56
C SER A 96 -47.76 18.38 28.14
N PRO A 97 -48.27 17.53 27.18
CA PRO A 97 -47.55 16.51 26.47
C PRO A 97 -46.70 17.08 25.31
N GLN A 98 -45.55 16.44 25.01
CA GLN A 98 -44.81 16.70 23.81
C GLN A 98 -45.54 16.01 22.62
N THR A 99 -45.72 16.69 21.52
CA THR A 99 -46.49 16.13 20.38
C THR A 99 -45.77 16.31 19.06
N ALA A 100 -45.94 15.34 18.16
CA ALA A 100 -45.57 15.47 16.76
C ALA A 100 -46.70 14.91 15.87
N THR A 101 -47.00 15.62 14.77
CA THR A 101 -48.03 15.20 13.84
C THR A 101 -47.52 14.05 12.96
N LEU A 102 -48.40 13.12 12.65
CA LEU A 102 -48.18 11.99 11.76
C LEU A 102 -49.07 12.15 10.54
N ALA A 103 -48.51 12.03 9.33
CA ALA A 103 -49.26 12.09 8.09
C ALA A 103 -48.81 10.98 7.13
N GLY A 104 -49.74 10.35 6.45
CA GLY A 104 -49.49 9.34 5.43
C GLY A 104 -50.65 9.25 4.41
N THR A 105 -50.32 8.76 3.22
CA THR A 105 -51.32 8.51 2.16
C THR A 105 -51.31 7.05 1.76
N GLY A 106 -52.44 6.37 1.90
CA GLY A 106 -52.66 5.04 1.34
C GLY A 106 -53.00 5.11 -0.15
N THR A 107 -52.39 4.29 -0.97
CA THR A 107 -52.62 4.25 -2.41
C THR A 107 -52.89 2.82 -2.89
N VAL A 108 -53.73 2.68 -3.93
CA VAL A 108 -53.87 1.42 -4.65
C VAL A 108 -52.86 1.24 -5.77
N VAL A 109 -52.10 2.30 -6.09
CA VAL A 109 -50.99 2.24 -7.05
C VAL A 109 -49.70 2.39 -6.31
N SER A 110 -48.75 1.50 -6.58
CA SER A 110 -47.45 1.52 -5.91
C SER A 110 -46.31 1.00 -6.81
N LEU A 111 -45.11 1.47 -6.56
CA LEU A 111 -43.87 0.89 -7.10
C LEU A 111 -43.36 -0.21 -6.16
N SER A 112 -42.75 -1.26 -6.71
CA SER A 112 -42.19 -2.39 -5.94
C SER A 112 -41.08 -1.99 -4.97
N ALA A 113 -40.43 -0.83 -5.18
CA ALA A 113 -39.47 -0.22 -4.26
C ALA A 113 -39.45 1.31 -4.38
N GLY A 114 -39.12 2.00 -3.29
CA GLY A 114 -38.97 3.46 -3.22
C GLY A 114 -37.62 3.95 -3.66
N ASN A 115 -36.65 3.06 -3.93
CA ASN A 115 -35.31 3.38 -4.40
C ASN A 115 -34.71 2.28 -5.27
N LEU A 116 -33.82 2.68 -6.21
CA LEU A 116 -32.91 1.81 -6.93
C LEU A 116 -31.47 2.32 -6.74
N THR A 117 -30.59 1.42 -6.32
CA THR A 117 -29.15 1.72 -6.24
C THR A 117 -28.42 0.89 -7.29
N PHE A 118 -27.74 1.57 -8.21
CA PHE A 118 -27.00 0.93 -9.28
C PHE A 118 -25.58 0.57 -8.81
N PRO A 119 -25.01 -0.54 -9.29
CA PRO A 119 -23.60 -0.83 -9.07
C PRO A 119 -22.73 0.26 -9.68
N THR A 120 -21.48 0.36 -9.21
CA THR A 120 -20.49 1.26 -9.80
C THR A 120 -20.37 0.98 -11.30
N THR A 121 -20.49 2.03 -12.13
CA THR A 121 -20.55 1.90 -13.59
C THR A 121 -19.50 2.83 -14.20
N PRO A 122 -18.67 2.35 -15.15
CA PRO A 122 -17.70 3.21 -15.83
C PRO A 122 -18.37 4.35 -16.61
N VAL A 123 -17.78 5.54 -16.54
CA VAL A 123 -18.25 6.73 -17.27
C VAL A 123 -18.40 6.39 -18.76
N GLY A 124 -19.51 6.79 -19.37
CA GLY A 124 -19.84 6.54 -20.76
C GLY A 124 -20.35 5.13 -21.07
N THR A 125 -20.43 4.23 -20.09
CA THR A 125 -21.00 2.89 -20.29
C THR A 125 -22.38 2.78 -19.65
N THR A 126 -23.17 1.80 -20.08
CA THR A 126 -24.54 1.56 -19.56
C THR A 126 -24.52 0.41 -18.56
N SER A 127 -25.10 0.61 -17.38
CA SER A 127 -25.28 -0.46 -16.39
C SER A 127 -26.25 -1.54 -16.87
N ALA A 128 -26.24 -2.70 -16.20
CA ALA A 128 -27.38 -3.61 -16.29
C ALA A 128 -28.67 -2.90 -15.86
N ALA A 129 -29.76 -3.18 -16.55
CA ALA A 129 -31.07 -2.63 -16.23
C ALA A 129 -31.56 -3.17 -14.89
N GLN A 130 -32.14 -2.30 -14.06
CA GLN A 130 -32.89 -2.67 -12.86
C GLN A 130 -34.36 -2.39 -13.08
N THR A 131 -35.24 -3.25 -12.60
CA THR A 131 -36.65 -3.19 -12.87
C THR A 131 -37.49 -2.86 -11.63
N LEU A 132 -38.33 -1.85 -11.72
CA LEU A 132 -39.42 -1.56 -10.79
C LEU A 132 -40.72 -2.10 -11.40
N THR A 133 -41.62 -2.63 -10.57
CA THR A 133 -42.95 -3.02 -10.99
C THR A 133 -43.94 -2.00 -10.49
N LEU A 134 -44.70 -1.37 -11.40
CA LEU A 134 -45.84 -0.56 -11.06
C LEU A 134 -47.08 -1.49 -10.94
N SER A 135 -47.73 -1.47 -9.81
CA SER A 135 -48.87 -2.33 -9.52
C SER A 135 -50.13 -1.51 -9.17
N ASN A 136 -51.28 -1.85 -9.73
CA ASN A 136 -52.59 -1.35 -9.36
C ASN A 136 -53.35 -2.44 -8.59
N THR A 137 -53.38 -2.37 -7.28
CA THR A 137 -54.09 -3.34 -6.41
C THR A 137 -55.59 -3.03 -6.25
N GLY A 138 -56.07 -1.94 -6.85
CA GLY A 138 -57.49 -1.57 -6.86
C GLY A 138 -58.31 -2.41 -7.87
N SER A 139 -59.62 -2.28 -7.81
CA SER A 139 -60.56 -2.99 -8.71
C SER A 139 -60.89 -2.24 -10.01
N THR A 140 -60.46 -0.95 -10.12
CA THR A 140 -60.68 -0.09 -11.28
C THR A 140 -59.38 0.24 -11.98
N ALA A 141 -59.48 0.46 -13.32
CA ALA A 141 -58.33 0.90 -14.07
C ALA A 141 -57.89 2.32 -13.66
N VAL A 142 -56.59 2.58 -13.62
CA VAL A 142 -55.99 3.91 -13.43
C VAL A 142 -55.36 4.40 -14.73
N SER A 143 -55.51 5.69 -15.03
CA SER A 143 -54.81 6.32 -16.15
C SER A 143 -53.38 6.68 -15.76
N ILE A 144 -52.38 6.37 -16.63
CA ILE A 144 -51.02 6.79 -16.49
C ILE A 144 -50.78 7.97 -17.42
N THR A 145 -50.48 9.13 -16.87
CA THR A 145 -50.24 10.38 -17.61
C THR A 145 -48.79 10.47 -18.11
N SER A 146 -47.80 10.09 -17.28
CA SER A 146 -46.40 10.06 -17.65
C SER A 146 -45.61 9.15 -16.73
N ILE A 147 -44.50 8.59 -17.29
CA ILE A 147 -43.40 7.97 -16.57
C ILE A 147 -42.16 8.72 -17.01
N SER A 148 -41.38 9.28 -16.08
CA SER A 148 -40.24 10.11 -16.41
C SER A 148 -39.19 10.14 -15.29
N ILE A 149 -37.93 10.41 -15.68
CA ILE A 149 -36.86 10.63 -14.72
C ILE A 149 -36.58 12.13 -14.63
N GLY A 150 -36.59 12.66 -13.39
CA GLY A 150 -36.38 14.07 -13.10
C GLY A 150 -35.25 14.28 -12.08
N GLY A 151 -34.91 15.54 -11.82
CA GLY A 151 -33.82 15.96 -10.92
C GLY A 151 -32.54 16.41 -11.66
N THR A 152 -31.59 16.97 -10.94
CA THR A 152 -30.38 17.59 -11.49
C THR A 152 -29.56 16.61 -12.34
N ASN A 153 -29.56 15.32 -12.02
CA ASN A 153 -28.76 14.31 -12.70
C ASN A 153 -29.63 13.33 -13.54
N ALA A 154 -30.80 13.74 -13.95
CA ALA A 154 -31.72 12.90 -14.72
C ALA A 154 -31.12 12.31 -16.00
N THR A 155 -30.24 13.06 -16.66
CA THR A 155 -29.54 12.65 -17.90
C THR A 155 -28.57 11.48 -17.71
N ASN A 156 -28.23 11.12 -16.46
CA ASN A 156 -27.41 9.93 -16.14
C ASN A 156 -28.24 8.64 -16.05
N PHE A 157 -29.57 8.71 -16.22
CA PHE A 157 -30.46 7.56 -16.15
C PHE A 157 -31.37 7.55 -17.35
N ALA A 158 -31.75 6.35 -17.80
CA ALA A 158 -32.72 6.16 -18.85
C ALA A 158 -33.76 5.11 -18.41
N GLU A 159 -35.04 5.34 -18.72
CA GLU A 159 -36.09 4.40 -18.43
C GLU A 159 -36.75 3.87 -19.70
N THR A 160 -37.26 2.64 -19.65
CA THR A 160 -38.13 2.02 -20.63
C THR A 160 -39.24 1.26 -19.90
N ASN A 161 -40.48 1.31 -20.43
CA ASN A 161 -41.58 0.64 -19.78
C ASN A 161 -42.60 0.06 -20.79
N THR A 162 -43.48 -0.81 -20.30
CA THR A 162 -44.56 -1.41 -21.07
C THR A 162 -45.93 -1.10 -20.48
N CYS A 163 -46.00 -0.04 -19.64
CA CYS A 163 -47.21 0.24 -18.83
C CYS A 163 -48.43 0.74 -19.62
N GLY A 164 -48.24 1.30 -20.81
CA GLY A 164 -49.34 1.87 -21.57
C GLY A 164 -49.94 3.12 -20.93
N ALA A 165 -51.03 3.65 -21.52
CA ALA A 165 -51.75 4.83 -21.00
C ALA A 165 -52.71 4.50 -19.84
N THR A 166 -53.00 3.23 -19.60
CA THR A 166 -53.90 2.76 -18.52
C THR A 166 -53.37 1.46 -17.93
N LEU A 167 -53.52 1.28 -16.61
CA LEU A 167 -53.21 0.06 -15.88
C LEU A 167 -54.49 -0.49 -15.26
N ALA A 168 -54.95 -1.67 -15.73
CA ALA A 168 -56.19 -2.27 -15.28
C ALA A 168 -56.17 -2.61 -13.77
N GLY A 169 -57.34 -2.74 -13.15
CA GLY A 169 -57.45 -3.21 -11.76
C GLY A 169 -56.85 -4.60 -11.59
N GLY A 170 -56.00 -4.80 -10.57
CA GLY A 170 -55.28 -6.04 -10.32
C GLY A 170 -54.06 -6.28 -11.22
N ALA A 171 -53.75 -5.37 -12.16
CA ALA A 171 -52.65 -5.53 -13.10
C ALA A 171 -51.35 -4.87 -12.61
N SER A 172 -50.23 -5.29 -13.22
CA SER A 172 -48.92 -4.68 -13.01
C SER A 172 -48.15 -4.57 -14.33
N CYS A 173 -47.14 -3.65 -14.37
CA CYS A 173 -46.26 -3.48 -15.52
C CYS A 173 -44.84 -3.16 -15.06
N PRO A 174 -43.80 -3.61 -15.80
CA PRO A 174 -42.42 -3.33 -15.50
C PRO A 174 -41.95 -1.96 -16.03
N ILE A 175 -41.12 -1.28 -15.24
CA ILE A 175 -40.36 -0.09 -15.61
C ILE A 175 -38.89 -0.43 -15.43
N SER A 176 -38.15 -0.54 -16.50
CA SER A 176 -36.69 -0.83 -16.49
C SER A 176 -35.92 0.46 -16.53
N VAL A 177 -34.98 0.60 -15.62
CA VAL A 177 -34.09 1.77 -15.54
C VAL A 177 -32.63 1.33 -15.71
N THR A 178 -31.84 2.09 -16.48
CA THR A 178 -30.42 1.94 -16.64
C THR A 178 -29.69 3.19 -16.15
N PHE A 179 -28.43 3.04 -15.76
CA PHE A 179 -27.55 4.10 -15.31
C PHE A 179 -26.40 4.30 -16.30
N ILE A 180 -26.17 5.54 -16.74
CA ILE A 180 -25.15 5.93 -17.73
C ILE A 180 -24.42 7.16 -17.19
N PRO A 181 -23.38 6.97 -16.32
CA PRO A 181 -22.69 8.10 -15.71
C PRO A 181 -21.94 8.96 -16.74
N THR A 182 -22.02 10.27 -16.58
CA THR A 182 -21.25 11.26 -17.35
C THR A 182 -20.04 11.80 -16.59
N SER A 183 -19.84 11.42 -15.32
CA SER A 183 -18.73 11.81 -14.47
C SER A 183 -18.47 10.77 -13.37
N THR A 184 -17.29 10.83 -12.75
CA THR A 184 -16.88 9.98 -11.62
C THR A 184 -17.49 10.46 -10.28
N ALA A 185 -18.76 10.74 -10.23
CA ALA A 185 -19.43 11.25 -9.07
C ALA A 185 -20.58 10.34 -8.63
N ASN A 186 -20.98 10.46 -7.37
CA ASN A 186 -22.23 9.89 -6.88
C ASN A 186 -23.36 10.81 -7.30
N VAL A 187 -24.32 10.28 -8.07
CA VAL A 187 -25.42 11.04 -8.63
C VAL A 187 -26.76 10.45 -8.19
N THR A 188 -27.75 11.34 -8.03
CA THR A 188 -29.10 10.97 -7.65
C THR A 188 -30.13 11.61 -8.61
N ALA A 189 -31.19 10.88 -8.90
CA ALA A 189 -32.33 11.35 -9.66
C ALA A 189 -33.63 10.75 -9.07
N SER A 190 -34.76 11.05 -9.64
CA SER A 190 -36.05 10.52 -9.22
C SER A 190 -36.87 10.01 -10.42
N LEU A 191 -37.23 8.74 -10.39
CA LEU A 191 -38.29 8.22 -11.26
C LEU A 191 -39.62 8.70 -10.72
N SER A 192 -40.52 9.23 -11.58
CA SER A 192 -41.88 9.71 -11.25
C SER A 192 -42.87 9.11 -12.19
N VAL A 193 -43.96 8.53 -11.64
CA VAL A 193 -45.13 8.02 -12.37
C VAL A 193 -46.29 8.88 -11.98
N VAL A 194 -46.80 9.68 -12.91
CA VAL A 194 -48.02 10.49 -12.73
C VAL A 194 -49.23 9.67 -13.21
N ASP A 195 -50.13 9.39 -12.29
CA ASP A 195 -51.36 8.57 -12.53
C ASP A 195 -52.59 9.22 -11.92
N SER A 196 -53.77 8.61 -12.12
CA SER A 196 -55.04 9.13 -11.60
C SER A 196 -55.43 8.63 -10.21
N ALA A 197 -54.53 7.85 -9.55
CA ALA A 197 -54.83 7.35 -8.21
C ALA A 197 -54.50 8.38 -7.15
N LEU A 198 -55.11 8.23 -5.97
CA LEU A 198 -54.75 9.00 -4.80
C LEU A 198 -53.29 8.71 -4.42
N GLY A 199 -52.50 9.76 -4.12
CA GLY A 199 -51.08 9.63 -3.82
C GLY A 199 -50.16 9.77 -5.04
N SER A 200 -50.70 10.09 -6.22
CA SER A 200 -49.90 10.42 -7.39
C SER A 200 -49.12 11.74 -7.17
N PRO A 201 -47.85 11.83 -7.65
CA PRO A 201 -47.10 10.82 -8.39
C PRO A 201 -46.51 9.72 -7.50
N GLN A 202 -46.38 8.51 -7.99
CA GLN A 202 -45.56 7.47 -7.39
C GLN A 202 -44.10 7.75 -7.72
N SER A 203 -43.21 7.65 -6.76
CA SER A 203 -41.79 8.00 -6.99
C SER A 203 -40.82 6.98 -6.43
N ALA A 204 -39.65 6.87 -7.07
CA ALA A 204 -38.51 6.11 -6.58
C ALA A 204 -37.22 6.91 -6.75
N THR A 205 -36.36 6.92 -5.74
CA THR A 205 -35.06 7.53 -5.81
C THR A 205 -34.12 6.63 -6.59
N LEU A 206 -33.38 7.19 -7.52
CA LEU A 206 -32.32 6.54 -8.29
C LEU A 206 -30.94 7.01 -7.80
N THR A 207 -30.02 6.08 -7.51
CA THR A 207 -28.68 6.42 -7.05
C THR A 207 -27.66 5.59 -7.81
N GLY A 208 -26.59 6.21 -8.30
CA GLY A 208 -25.49 5.53 -8.99
C GLY A 208 -24.17 6.26 -8.80
N LEU A 209 -23.08 5.49 -8.77
CA LEU A 209 -21.71 6.00 -8.72
C LEU A 209 -21.01 5.73 -10.05
N GLY A 210 -20.63 6.80 -10.76
CA GLY A 210 -19.75 6.71 -11.91
C GLY A 210 -18.31 6.44 -11.44
N VAL A 211 -17.60 5.56 -12.15
CA VAL A 211 -16.18 5.28 -11.93
C VAL A 211 -15.40 5.46 -13.22
N GLU A 212 -14.09 5.63 -13.13
CA GLU A 212 -13.26 5.70 -14.33
C GLU A 212 -13.36 4.42 -15.17
N PRO A 213 -13.41 4.56 -16.51
CA PRO A 213 -13.35 3.41 -17.40
C PRO A 213 -12.01 2.69 -17.22
N ASN A 214 -12.04 1.36 -17.27
CA ASN A 214 -10.82 0.56 -17.37
C ASN A 214 -10.38 0.57 -18.83
N ASN A 215 -9.30 1.31 -19.13
CA ASN A 215 -8.76 1.46 -20.48
C ASN A 215 -7.66 0.45 -20.81
N CYS A 216 -7.42 -0.55 -19.93
CA CYS A 216 -6.39 -1.56 -20.18
C CYS A 216 -6.69 -2.32 -21.47
N LYS A 217 -5.75 -2.26 -22.41
CA LYS A 217 -5.81 -3.06 -23.62
C LYS A 217 -5.45 -4.51 -23.28
N THR A 218 -6.28 -5.48 -23.66
CA THR A 218 -6.01 -6.89 -23.41
C THR A 218 -4.81 -7.33 -24.24
N ILE A 219 -3.69 -7.60 -23.60
CA ILE A 219 -2.52 -8.24 -24.19
C ILE A 219 -2.26 -9.54 -23.44
N ASP A 220 -1.80 -10.57 -24.14
CA ASP A 220 -1.46 -11.85 -23.51
C ASP A 220 -0.22 -11.67 -22.61
N THR A 221 -0.44 -11.63 -21.31
CA THR A 221 0.58 -11.45 -20.27
C THR A 221 0.80 -12.76 -19.52
N THR A 222 1.10 -13.85 -20.23
CA THR A 222 1.49 -15.10 -19.58
C THR A 222 2.89 -14.98 -18.99
N SER A 223 2.97 -14.57 -17.74
CA SER A 223 4.23 -14.66 -16.98
C SER A 223 4.64 -16.12 -16.82
N PRO A 224 5.95 -16.46 -16.97
CA PRO A 224 6.42 -17.80 -16.73
C PRO A 224 6.00 -18.33 -15.35
N ALA A 225 5.34 -19.47 -15.30
CA ALA A 225 4.91 -20.07 -14.05
C ALA A 225 6.13 -20.44 -13.20
N GLN A 226 6.24 -19.85 -12.01
CA GLN A 226 7.29 -20.21 -11.06
C GLN A 226 7.07 -21.66 -10.58
N PRO A 227 8.11 -22.50 -10.49
CA PRO A 227 7.97 -23.89 -10.03
C PRO A 227 7.30 -23.97 -8.66
N THR A 228 6.28 -24.80 -8.53
CA THR A 228 5.60 -25.00 -7.25
C THR A 228 6.53 -25.72 -6.26
N PRO A 229 6.77 -25.18 -5.05
CA PRO A 229 7.65 -25.83 -4.09
C PRO A 229 7.04 -27.12 -3.55
N THR A 230 7.89 -28.16 -3.36
CA THR A 230 7.47 -29.44 -2.80
C THR A 230 7.05 -29.26 -1.33
N SER A 231 5.84 -29.70 -0.98
CA SER A 231 5.34 -29.73 0.40
C SER A 231 5.91 -30.92 1.19
N ASN A 232 5.93 -30.81 2.52
CA ASN A 232 6.43 -31.82 3.45
C ASN A 232 7.86 -32.27 3.08
N TYR A 233 8.75 -31.29 2.89
CA TYR A 233 10.14 -31.54 2.48
C TYR A 233 10.99 -32.04 3.66
N PRO A 234 11.74 -33.15 3.54
CA PRO A 234 12.57 -33.65 4.64
C PRO A 234 13.71 -32.70 4.95
N GLY A 235 13.88 -32.36 6.23
CA GLY A 235 14.97 -31.54 6.72
C GLY A 235 16.31 -32.31 6.74
N SER A 236 17.41 -31.59 6.67
CA SER A 236 18.77 -32.13 6.81
C SER A 236 19.35 -31.82 8.19
N ALA A 237 20.18 -32.73 8.73
CA ALA A 237 20.91 -32.47 9.97
C ALA A 237 21.88 -31.29 9.79
N PHE A 238 22.04 -30.49 10.85
CA PHE A 238 23.03 -29.42 10.91
C PHE A 238 23.48 -29.21 12.36
N SER A 239 24.56 -28.44 12.54
CA SER A 239 25.07 -28.09 13.86
C SER A 239 25.20 -26.58 13.97
N GLY A 240 25.46 -26.09 15.18
CA GLY A 240 25.77 -24.67 15.37
C GLY A 240 26.35 -24.35 16.72
N LYS A 241 26.73 -23.10 16.87
CA LYS A 241 27.22 -22.52 18.13
C LYS A 241 26.49 -21.23 18.43
N VAL A 242 26.20 -21.00 19.72
CA VAL A 242 25.76 -19.69 20.21
C VAL A 242 26.93 -19.03 20.89
N LEU A 243 27.30 -17.84 20.39
CA LEU A 243 28.47 -17.10 20.84
C LEU A 243 28.10 -15.67 21.31
N ALA A 244 28.90 -15.11 22.18
CA ALA A 244 28.95 -13.70 22.54
C ALA A 244 30.32 -13.16 22.11
N GLY A 245 30.42 -12.55 20.95
CA GLY A 245 31.69 -12.38 20.26
C GLY A 245 32.35 -13.74 20.00
N GLN A 246 33.48 -14.04 20.65
CA GLN A 246 34.13 -15.35 20.57
C GLN A 246 33.85 -16.23 21.80
N THR A 247 33.08 -15.75 22.76
CA THR A 247 32.81 -16.46 24.02
C THR A 247 31.57 -17.35 23.87
N PRO A 248 31.62 -18.67 24.21
CA PRO A 248 30.48 -19.54 24.18
C PRO A 248 29.33 -19.05 25.07
N VAL A 249 28.10 -19.10 24.60
CA VAL A 249 26.90 -18.91 25.41
C VAL A 249 26.39 -20.28 25.87
N ILE A 250 26.59 -20.59 27.15
CA ILE A 250 26.31 -21.89 27.76
C ILE A 250 24.88 -21.91 28.30
N GLY A 251 24.15 -23.00 28.04
CA GLY A 251 22.79 -23.19 28.58
C GLY A 251 21.73 -22.35 27.86
N ALA A 252 22.02 -21.80 26.69
CA ALA A 252 21.01 -21.12 25.88
C ALA A 252 20.02 -22.13 25.28
N SER A 253 18.74 -21.76 25.28
CA SER A 253 17.65 -22.53 24.64
C SER A 253 17.57 -22.15 23.17
N VAL A 254 17.85 -23.09 22.26
CA VAL A 254 17.84 -22.88 20.80
C VAL A 254 16.63 -23.56 20.17
N GLN A 255 15.78 -22.79 19.51
CA GLN A 255 14.68 -23.30 18.69
C GLN A 255 14.89 -22.94 17.23
N VAL A 256 14.56 -23.89 16.36
CA VAL A 256 14.57 -23.72 14.91
C VAL A 256 13.13 -23.54 14.43
N TYR A 257 12.92 -22.56 13.58
CA TYR A 257 11.61 -22.23 13.02
C TYR A 257 11.63 -22.24 11.49
N SER A 258 10.51 -22.63 10.91
CA SER A 258 10.16 -22.27 9.53
C SER A 258 9.35 -20.99 9.56
N ALA A 259 9.71 -20.01 8.74
CA ALA A 259 9.01 -18.74 8.61
C ALA A 259 7.51 -18.93 8.29
N GLY A 260 6.65 -18.08 8.86
CA GLY A 260 5.20 -18.09 8.63
C GLY A 260 4.85 -17.72 7.18
N ARG A 261 3.64 -18.09 6.72
CA ARG A 261 3.21 -17.93 5.31
C ARG A 261 1.87 -17.20 5.13
N THR A 262 1.32 -16.64 6.20
CA THR A 262 -0.01 -15.99 6.16
C THR A 262 0.05 -14.47 6.20
N GLY A 263 1.24 -13.90 6.19
CA GLY A 263 1.49 -12.45 6.21
C GLY A 263 2.90 -12.13 6.73
N ASN A 264 3.32 -10.89 6.55
CA ASN A 264 4.57 -10.40 7.11
C ASN A 264 4.54 -10.49 8.64
N GLY A 265 5.58 -11.10 9.23
CA GLY A 265 5.65 -11.37 10.66
C GLY A 265 4.64 -12.39 11.18
N SER A 266 4.00 -13.17 10.32
CA SER A 266 3.07 -14.23 10.73
C SER A 266 3.75 -15.31 11.55
N ALA A 267 2.94 -16.03 12.37
CA ALA A 267 3.41 -17.06 13.28
C ALA A 267 4.22 -18.14 12.56
N PRO A 268 5.44 -18.44 13.01
CA PRO A 268 6.29 -19.46 12.42
C PRO A 268 5.90 -20.85 12.92
N THR A 269 6.38 -21.87 12.22
CA THR A 269 6.26 -23.27 12.66
C THR A 269 7.55 -23.70 13.35
N ALA A 270 7.47 -24.18 14.59
CA ALA A 270 8.61 -24.77 15.28
C ALA A 270 9.01 -26.10 14.62
N MET A 271 10.28 -26.23 14.28
CA MET A 271 10.80 -27.45 13.63
C MET A 271 11.23 -28.52 14.63
N LEU A 272 11.49 -28.13 15.85
CA LEU A 272 11.87 -29.05 16.92
C LEU A 272 10.73 -29.14 17.94
N PRO A 273 10.37 -30.35 18.41
CA PRO A 273 9.34 -30.53 19.43
C PRO A 273 9.73 -29.93 20.79
N VAL A 274 11.04 -29.89 21.07
CA VAL A 274 11.62 -29.28 22.29
C VAL A 274 12.86 -28.51 21.85
N PRO A 275 13.07 -27.29 22.37
CA PRO A 275 14.31 -26.55 22.11
C PRO A 275 15.56 -27.31 22.59
N LEU A 276 16.66 -27.16 21.89
CA LEU A 276 17.96 -27.68 22.27
C LEU A 276 18.62 -26.76 23.29
N VAL A 277 19.51 -27.33 24.13
CA VAL A 277 20.29 -26.54 25.11
C VAL A 277 21.75 -26.58 24.71
N THR A 278 22.43 -25.44 24.66
CA THR A 278 23.84 -25.33 24.29
C THR A 278 24.75 -25.90 25.39
N ASP A 279 25.78 -26.64 24.97
CA ASP A 279 26.79 -27.22 25.85
C ASP A 279 27.82 -26.19 26.36
N VAL A 280 28.92 -26.68 27.03
CA VAL A 280 30.00 -25.85 27.56
C VAL A 280 30.80 -25.10 26.48
N ASN A 281 30.68 -25.50 25.21
CA ASN A 281 31.32 -24.87 24.07
C ASN A 281 30.31 -23.96 23.28
N GLY A 282 29.10 -23.77 23.82
CA GLY A 282 28.01 -23.09 23.15
C GLY A 282 27.40 -23.90 22.00
N ALA A 283 27.76 -25.18 21.83
CA ALA A 283 27.39 -25.99 20.70
C ALA A 283 26.02 -26.66 20.86
N PHE A 284 25.32 -26.88 19.72
CA PHE A 284 24.08 -27.62 19.59
C PHE A 284 24.08 -28.42 18.29
N SER A 285 23.28 -29.48 18.22
CA SER A 285 23.11 -30.32 17.04
C SER A 285 21.65 -30.59 16.76
N VAL A 286 21.22 -30.30 15.54
CA VAL A 286 19.86 -30.52 15.04
C VAL A 286 19.84 -31.81 14.23
N PRO A 287 19.03 -32.79 14.58
CA PRO A 287 18.91 -34.07 13.83
C PRO A 287 18.12 -33.88 12.53
N ALA A 288 18.28 -34.80 11.58
CA ALA A 288 17.53 -34.78 10.30
C ALA A 288 16.06 -35.21 10.44
N SER A 289 15.52 -35.32 11.64
CA SER A 289 14.18 -35.87 11.90
C SER A 289 13.05 -34.85 11.82
N PHE A 290 13.29 -33.65 11.29
CA PHE A 290 12.23 -32.65 11.10
C PHE A 290 11.79 -32.58 9.63
N THR A 291 10.57 -32.05 9.41
CA THR A 291 9.99 -31.88 8.08
C THR A 291 9.61 -30.42 7.89
N CYS A 292 10.13 -29.81 6.84
CA CYS A 292 9.77 -28.45 6.47
C CYS A 292 8.39 -28.40 5.79
N PRO A 293 7.59 -27.38 6.02
CA PRO A 293 6.31 -27.23 5.32
C PRO A 293 6.45 -27.27 3.79
N TYR A 294 7.53 -26.64 3.27
CA TYR A 294 7.87 -26.63 1.82
C TYR A 294 9.39 -26.63 1.62
N SER A 295 9.82 -27.08 0.43
CA SER A 295 11.25 -27.11 0.05
C SER A 295 11.92 -25.74 0.11
N ASN A 296 11.21 -24.67 -0.24
CA ASN A 296 11.68 -23.28 -0.19
C ASN A 296 11.37 -22.55 1.13
N SER A 297 10.92 -23.27 2.17
CA SER A 297 10.71 -22.65 3.49
C SER A 297 11.99 -22.05 4.00
N ILE A 298 11.97 -20.76 4.40
CA ILE A 298 13.10 -20.12 5.08
C ILE A 298 13.13 -20.63 6.52
N LEU A 299 14.25 -21.21 6.89
CA LEU A 299 14.56 -21.60 8.26
C LEU A 299 15.39 -20.54 8.96
N TYR A 300 15.11 -20.35 10.25
CA TYR A 300 15.88 -19.48 11.13
C TYR A 300 15.95 -20.07 12.53
N ALA A 301 17.02 -19.76 13.25
CA ALA A 301 17.21 -20.20 14.63
C ALA A 301 17.19 -19.03 15.59
N VAL A 302 16.59 -19.23 16.76
CA VAL A 302 16.56 -18.25 17.85
C VAL A 302 17.11 -18.91 19.12
N ALA A 303 18.14 -18.27 19.69
CA ALA A 303 18.76 -18.65 20.97
C ALA A 303 18.31 -17.71 22.08
N ARG A 304 17.86 -18.25 23.21
CA ARG A 304 17.31 -17.46 24.34
C ARG A 304 18.01 -17.80 25.65
N GLY A 305 18.36 -16.77 26.43
CA GLY A 305 18.99 -16.93 27.75
C GLY A 305 20.39 -17.54 27.68
N GLY A 306 20.78 -18.20 28.74
CA GLY A 306 22.13 -18.76 28.90
C GLY A 306 23.07 -17.77 29.59
N LYS A 307 24.39 -18.10 29.57
CA LYS A 307 25.45 -17.24 30.12
C LYS A 307 26.67 -17.24 29.21
N ALA A 308 27.29 -16.08 29.08
CA ALA A 308 28.53 -15.94 28.34
C ALA A 308 29.71 -16.47 29.18
N GLY A 309 30.39 -17.53 28.70
CA GLY A 309 31.52 -18.17 29.38
C GLY A 309 31.12 -18.98 30.61
N THR A 310 32.14 -19.55 31.28
CA THR A 310 31.95 -20.46 32.44
C THR A 310 31.64 -19.72 33.73
N SER A 311 32.11 -18.50 33.90
CA SER A 311 32.00 -17.68 35.10
C SER A 311 30.83 -16.69 35.13
N GLY A 312 30.15 -16.49 33.99
CA GLY A 312 29.05 -15.53 33.85
C GLY A 312 27.77 -15.96 34.62
N ALA A 313 26.94 -15.00 35.01
CA ALA A 313 25.58 -15.26 35.49
C ALA A 313 24.64 -15.55 34.31
N VAL A 314 23.51 -16.24 34.57
CA VAL A 314 22.46 -16.44 33.56
C VAL A 314 21.84 -15.10 33.20
N ASN A 315 21.85 -14.75 31.90
CA ASN A 315 21.29 -13.52 31.37
C ASN A 315 20.02 -13.82 30.54
N THR A 316 18.86 -13.55 31.12
CA THR A 316 17.55 -13.77 30.47
C THR A 316 17.24 -12.74 29.38
N GLY A 317 18.01 -11.64 29.31
CA GLY A 317 17.91 -10.64 28.25
C GLY A 317 18.55 -11.06 26.92
N ILE A 318 19.27 -12.17 26.88
CA ILE A 318 19.87 -12.69 25.64
C ILE A 318 18.75 -13.27 24.77
N VAL A 319 18.58 -12.68 23.59
CA VAL A 319 17.85 -13.26 22.46
C VAL A 319 18.64 -12.96 21.22
N LEU A 320 19.16 -14.00 20.59
CA LEU A 320 19.97 -13.94 19.36
C LEU A 320 19.30 -14.74 18.27
N ALA A 321 19.48 -14.34 17.02
CA ALA A 321 18.86 -14.99 15.86
C ALA A 321 19.82 -15.09 14.68
N THR A 322 19.63 -16.10 13.84
CA THR A 322 20.28 -16.20 12.54
C THR A 322 19.36 -16.85 11.53
N VAL A 323 19.41 -16.40 10.27
CA VAL A 323 18.77 -17.07 9.14
C VAL A 323 19.66 -18.24 8.71
N LEU A 324 19.06 -19.39 8.48
CA LEU A 324 19.74 -20.62 8.06
C LEU A 324 19.68 -20.83 6.54
N GLY A 325 18.72 -20.19 5.86
CA GLY A 325 18.45 -20.31 4.44
C GLY A 325 17.23 -21.18 4.13
N GLN A 326 17.09 -21.56 2.86
CA GLN A 326 15.98 -22.42 2.42
C GLN A 326 16.21 -23.88 2.92
N CYS A 327 15.12 -24.57 3.22
CA CYS A 327 15.18 -25.95 3.71
C CYS A 327 15.91 -26.89 2.72
N ASN A 328 15.66 -26.75 1.42
CA ASN A 328 16.31 -27.54 0.37
C ASN A 328 17.78 -27.16 0.13
N SER A 329 18.25 -26.05 0.66
CA SER A 329 19.67 -25.64 0.56
C SER A 329 20.55 -26.16 1.69
N LEU A 330 19.96 -26.70 2.76
CA LEU A 330 20.68 -27.28 3.89
C LEU A 330 21.20 -28.67 3.55
N THR A 331 22.31 -28.75 2.83
CA THR A 331 22.92 -30.01 2.40
C THR A 331 24.31 -30.18 3.04
N GLY A 332 24.77 -31.42 3.22
CA GLY A 332 26.12 -31.68 3.70
C GLY A 332 26.38 -31.39 5.19
N ALA A 333 25.34 -31.35 6.02
CA ALA A 333 25.41 -31.06 7.47
C ALA A 333 26.16 -29.74 7.79
N PRO A 334 25.65 -28.60 7.35
CA PRO A 334 26.30 -27.31 7.57
C PRO A 334 26.39 -26.95 9.06
N SER A 335 27.28 -26.02 9.40
CA SER A 335 27.40 -25.47 10.76
C SER A 335 27.09 -23.98 10.74
N PHE A 336 26.36 -23.48 11.74
CA PHE A 336 25.94 -22.08 11.86
C PHE A 336 26.41 -21.44 13.16
N VAL A 337 26.65 -20.15 13.12
CA VAL A 337 26.88 -19.32 14.31
C VAL A 337 25.65 -18.47 14.56
N ILE A 338 25.22 -18.41 15.81
CA ILE A 338 24.20 -17.50 16.32
C ILE A 338 24.90 -16.55 17.29
N ASP A 339 25.13 -15.32 16.87
CA ASP A 339 25.81 -14.29 17.63
C ASP A 339 25.22 -12.89 17.37
N GLU A 340 25.85 -11.87 17.87
CA GLU A 340 25.41 -10.49 17.71
C GLU A 340 25.42 -10.04 16.26
N ALA A 341 26.46 -10.39 15.47
CA ALA A 341 26.60 -9.96 14.10
C ALA A 341 25.52 -10.63 13.20
N THR A 342 25.29 -11.95 13.38
CA THR A 342 24.22 -12.66 12.67
C THR A 342 22.84 -12.15 13.08
N THR A 343 22.66 -11.76 14.35
CA THR A 343 21.42 -11.15 14.86
C THR A 343 21.16 -9.79 14.22
N VAL A 344 22.17 -8.94 14.13
CA VAL A 344 22.09 -7.63 13.45
C VAL A 344 21.74 -7.81 11.98
N ALA A 345 22.45 -8.66 11.25
CA ALA A 345 22.19 -8.89 9.84
C ALA A 345 20.78 -9.45 9.60
N THR A 346 20.33 -10.37 10.48
CA THR A 346 18.96 -10.90 10.44
C THR A 346 17.92 -9.79 10.72
N ALA A 347 18.14 -8.97 11.76
CA ALA A 347 17.24 -7.88 12.09
C ALA A 347 17.11 -6.85 10.94
N VAL A 348 18.25 -6.49 10.33
CA VAL A 348 18.30 -5.52 9.23
C VAL A 348 17.60 -6.05 7.97
N ALA A 349 18.06 -7.18 7.44
CA ALA A 349 17.58 -7.68 6.16
C ALA A 349 16.15 -8.28 6.24
N MET A 350 15.78 -8.85 7.38
CA MET A 350 14.45 -9.43 7.57
C MET A 350 13.45 -8.45 8.18
N GLN A 351 13.81 -7.20 8.44
CA GLN A 351 12.97 -6.19 9.08
C GLN A 351 11.53 -6.14 8.52
N PRO A 352 11.30 -6.13 7.19
CA PRO A 352 9.96 -6.07 6.63
C PRO A 352 9.09 -7.30 6.92
N PHE A 353 9.72 -8.41 7.27
CA PHE A 353 9.11 -9.72 7.55
C PHE A 353 9.03 -10.04 9.05
N PHE A 354 9.49 -9.14 9.93
CA PHE A 354 9.47 -9.33 11.37
C PHE A 354 8.22 -8.72 12.02
N SER A 355 7.56 -9.49 12.91
CA SER A 355 6.57 -8.94 13.85
C SER A 355 7.19 -8.37 15.11
N THR A 356 6.39 -7.69 15.93
CA THR A 356 6.78 -7.22 17.28
C THR A 356 7.05 -8.34 18.27
N GLY A 357 6.69 -9.59 17.97
CA GLY A 357 6.95 -10.77 18.83
C GLY A 357 8.17 -11.58 18.41
N GLY A 358 8.97 -11.10 17.45
CA GLY A 358 10.15 -11.78 16.95
C GLY A 358 9.85 -12.91 15.95
N ASN A 359 8.64 -12.97 15.39
CA ASN A 359 8.29 -13.94 14.36
C ASN A 359 8.71 -13.43 12.98
N ILE A 360 9.26 -14.32 12.17
CA ILE A 360 9.54 -14.07 10.75
C ILE A 360 8.48 -14.77 9.91
N GLY A 361 7.88 -14.05 8.96
CA GLY A 361 6.89 -14.59 8.03
C GLY A 361 6.67 -13.68 6.84
N ALA A 362 6.14 -14.25 5.75
CA ALA A 362 5.72 -13.54 4.55
C ALA A 362 4.36 -14.06 4.09
N THR A 363 3.71 -13.38 3.13
CA THR A 363 2.58 -13.96 2.42
C THR A 363 3.03 -15.15 1.57
N ALA A 364 2.11 -16.04 1.24
CA ALA A 364 2.42 -17.13 0.30
C ALA A 364 2.82 -16.60 -1.09
N THR A 365 2.30 -15.44 -1.46
CA THR A 365 2.60 -14.73 -2.71
C THR A 365 3.97 -14.04 -2.68
N ASN A 366 4.49 -13.67 -1.50
CA ASN A 366 5.84 -13.10 -1.33
C ASN A 366 6.87 -14.12 -0.83
N SER A 367 6.74 -15.36 -1.21
CA SER A 367 7.74 -16.39 -0.88
C SER A 367 9.10 -16.12 -1.53
N SER A 368 9.16 -15.42 -2.65
CA SER A 368 10.40 -14.97 -3.28
C SER A 368 11.08 -13.84 -2.48
N GLY A 369 10.33 -12.83 -2.03
CA GLY A 369 10.90 -11.70 -1.29
C GLY A 369 11.59 -12.12 0.02
N ILE A 370 10.98 -13.02 0.80
CA ILE A 370 11.63 -13.53 2.01
C ILE A 370 12.89 -14.36 1.72
N VAL A 371 12.96 -15.03 0.55
CA VAL A 371 14.17 -15.75 0.09
C VAL A 371 15.26 -14.74 -0.28
N LEU A 372 14.91 -13.67 -0.99
CA LEU A 372 15.85 -12.58 -1.32
C LEU A 372 16.39 -11.92 -0.04
N ALA A 373 15.54 -11.61 0.93
CA ALA A 373 15.96 -11.06 2.23
C ALA A 373 16.90 -12.03 2.97
N ALA A 374 16.66 -13.34 2.93
CA ALA A 374 17.56 -14.34 3.50
C ALA A 374 18.93 -14.38 2.79
N ALA A 375 18.96 -14.18 1.47
CA ALA A 375 20.21 -14.05 0.72
C ALA A 375 20.98 -12.77 1.12
N THR A 376 20.27 -11.67 1.37
CA THR A 376 20.88 -10.44 1.88
C THR A 376 21.49 -10.63 3.27
N VAL A 377 20.86 -11.42 4.18
CA VAL A 377 21.51 -11.78 5.47
C VAL A 377 22.87 -12.46 5.23
N ALA A 378 22.90 -13.46 4.33
CA ALA A 378 24.14 -14.20 4.01
C ALA A 378 25.17 -13.33 3.28
N ASN A 379 24.76 -12.24 2.63
CA ASN A 379 25.62 -11.23 2.02
C ASN A 379 26.25 -10.31 3.07
N LEU A 380 25.49 -9.90 4.09
CA LEU A 380 25.94 -9.01 5.15
C LEU A 380 26.87 -9.71 6.16
N VAL A 381 26.63 -10.99 6.46
CA VAL A 381 27.36 -11.75 7.46
C VAL A 381 27.63 -13.19 7.00
N ASN A 382 28.79 -13.70 7.32
CA ASN A 382 29.10 -15.12 7.16
C ASN A 382 28.44 -15.92 8.31
N THR A 383 27.34 -16.58 8.02
CA THR A 383 26.56 -17.32 9.01
C THR A 383 27.28 -18.54 9.57
N THR A 384 28.44 -18.96 9.00
CA THR A 384 29.23 -20.08 9.53
C THR A 384 30.32 -19.62 10.51
N THR A 385 30.74 -18.35 10.43
CA THR A 385 31.80 -17.79 11.31
C THR A 385 31.29 -16.70 12.25
N GLY A 386 30.11 -16.12 11.99
CA GLY A 386 29.56 -14.99 12.75
C GLY A 386 30.27 -13.67 12.46
N SER A 387 30.91 -13.51 11.30
CA SER A 387 31.68 -12.31 10.95
C SER A 387 31.15 -11.62 9.71
N ALA A 388 31.15 -10.29 9.69
CA ALA A 388 30.91 -9.49 8.49
C ALA A 388 32.22 -9.32 7.69
N PRO A 389 32.16 -9.32 6.34
CA PRO A 389 30.98 -9.54 5.49
C PRO A 389 30.66 -11.03 5.29
N GLY A 390 29.62 -11.30 4.50
CA GLY A 390 29.26 -12.65 4.06
C GLY A 390 30.34 -13.34 3.25
N ALA A 391 30.32 -14.69 3.24
CA ALA A 391 31.33 -15.49 2.57
C ALA A 391 31.41 -15.25 1.04
N TYR A 392 30.28 -14.86 0.45
CA TYR A 392 30.13 -14.62 -1.00
C TYR A 392 29.87 -13.14 -1.32
N PHE A 393 30.25 -12.24 -0.41
CA PHE A 393 30.10 -10.80 -0.64
C PHE A 393 30.86 -10.40 -1.92
N PRO A 394 30.24 -9.66 -2.86
CA PRO A 394 30.85 -9.35 -4.13
C PRO A 394 32.11 -8.46 -3.96
N SER A 395 33.18 -8.79 -4.70
CA SER A 395 34.44 -8.02 -4.66
C SER A 395 34.32 -6.59 -5.19
N THR A 396 33.24 -6.30 -5.91
CA THR A 396 32.85 -4.97 -6.42
C THR A 396 32.02 -4.18 -5.41
N GLY A 397 31.67 -4.79 -4.27
CA GLY A 397 30.89 -4.15 -3.21
C GLY A 397 31.74 -3.59 -2.09
N THR A 398 31.25 -2.53 -1.45
CA THR A 398 31.78 -2.02 -0.18
C THR A 398 30.86 -2.47 0.94
N ALA A 399 31.33 -3.42 1.73
CA ALA A 399 30.53 -4.01 2.81
C ALA A 399 30.40 -3.04 4.01
N PRO A 400 29.24 -3.00 4.68
CA PRO A 400 29.00 -2.13 5.83
C PRO A 400 29.58 -2.68 7.14
N ASN A 401 30.78 -3.27 7.09
CA ASN A 401 31.37 -4.02 8.20
C ASN A 401 31.46 -3.20 9.49
N ALA A 402 31.93 -1.95 9.40
CA ALA A 402 32.09 -1.10 10.58
C ALA A 402 30.74 -0.82 11.25
N ARG A 403 29.68 -0.65 10.47
CA ARG A 403 28.32 -0.39 10.98
C ARG A 403 27.70 -1.65 11.61
N ILE A 404 27.79 -2.81 10.91
CA ILE A 404 27.35 -4.11 11.45
C ILE A 404 28.09 -4.44 12.75
N ASN A 405 29.42 -4.28 12.77
CA ASN A 405 30.24 -4.56 13.94
C ASN A 405 29.96 -3.61 15.12
N SER A 406 29.68 -2.32 14.85
CA SER A 406 29.27 -1.40 15.91
C SER A 406 27.93 -1.78 16.53
N LEU A 407 26.95 -2.17 15.70
CA LEU A 407 25.68 -2.68 16.17
C LEU A 407 25.84 -4.00 16.94
N ALA A 408 26.71 -4.89 16.49
CA ALA A 408 27.03 -6.13 17.20
C ALA A 408 27.69 -5.85 18.56
N ASN A 409 28.64 -4.92 18.62
CA ASN A 409 29.29 -4.48 19.86
C ASN A 409 28.27 -3.88 20.85
N LEU A 410 27.30 -3.11 20.36
CA LEU A 410 26.21 -2.56 21.16
C LEU A 410 25.41 -3.67 21.86
N LEU A 411 25.09 -4.76 21.17
CA LEU A 411 24.39 -5.92 21.76
C LEU A 411 25.31 -6.72 22.70
N ASN A 412 26.60 -6.90 22.31
CA ASN A 412 27.56 -7.70 23.05
C ASN A 412 27.76 -7.17 24.49
N ALA A 413 27.84 -5.87 24.69
CA ALA A 413 27.97 -5.27 26.01
C ALA A 413 26.85 -5.72 27.00
N CYS A 414 25.62 -5.87 26.52
CA CYS A 414 24.52 -6.42 27.30
C CYS A 414 24.64 -7.94 27.50
N ILE A 415 25.00 -8.68 26.44
CA ILE A 415 25.02 -10.14 26.45
C ILE A 415 26.07 -10.69 27.41
N VAL A 416 27.27 -10.10 27.46
CA VAL A 416 28.35 -10.52 28.37
C VAL A 416 28.15 -10.02 29.82
N SER A 417 27.12 -9.20 30.07
CA SER A 417 26.83 -8.67 31.40
C SER A 417 26.15 -9.70 32.31
N SER A 418 25.97 -9.35 33.57
CA SER A 418 25.41 -10.23 34.59
C SER A 418 23.88 -10.42 34.55
N GLY A 419 23.20 -9.93 33.51
CA GLY A 419 21.77 -10.12 33.32
C GLY A 419 21.02 -8.93 32.78
N ALA A 420 19.75 -9.12 32.41
CA ALA A 420 18.89 -8.11 31.78
C ALA A 420 18.69 -6.81 32.58
N SER A 421 18.87 -6.87 33.90
CA SER A 421 18.80 -5.70 34.80
C SER A 421 20.16 -4.98 34.98
N ASN A 422 21.23 -5.47 34.37
CA ASN A 422 22.54 -4.79 34.37
C ASN A 422 22.49 -3.47 33.62
N THR A 423 23.35 -2.52 34.04
CA THR A 423 23.38 -1.18 33.42
C THR A 423 23.63 -1.23 31.91
N ALA A 424 24.46 -2.16 31.42
CA ALA A 424 24.70 -2.30 29.99
C ALA A 424 23.40 -2.65 29.21
N CYS A 425 22.58 -3.58 29.72
CA CYS A 425 21.30 -3.94 29.12
C CYS A 425 20.26 -2.83 29.28
N THR A 426 20.11 -2.27 30.49
CA THR A 426 19.09 -1.23 30.73
C THR A 426 19.40 0.06 29.95
N SER A 427 20.67 0.40 29.74
CA SER A 427 21.06 1.53 28.87
C SER A 427 20.74 1.26 27.41
N LEU A 428 21.03 0.04 26.92
CA LEU A 428 20.64 -0.39 25.58
C LEU A 428 19.11 -0.30 25.37
N TYR A 429 18.33 -0.84 26.31
CA TYR A 429 16.86 -0.84 26.22
C TYR A 429 16.28 0.58 26.25
N ALA A 430 16.81 1.45 27.11
CA ALA A 430 16.42 2.84 27.17
C ALA A 430 16.71 3.58 25.84
N ALA A 431 17.93 3.36 25.28
CA ALA A 431 18.35 4.00 24.04
C ALA A 431 17.60 3.48 22.79
N THR A 432 17.06 2.26 22.85
CA THR A 432 16.28 1.64 21.74
C THR A 432 14.78 1.57 22.01
N THR A 433 14.28 2.32 22.97
CA THR A 433 12.83 2.44 23.26
C THR A 433 12.12 3.09 22.07
N ALA A 434 11.14 2.40 21.50
CA ALA A 434 10.31 2.88 20.40
C ALA A 434 8.94 3.35 20.95
N SER A 435 8.61 4.62 20.73
CA SER A 435 7.42 5.27 21.31
C SER A 435 7.39 5.10 22.86
N THR A 436 6.60 4.19 23.40
CA THR A 436 6.50 3.89 24.84
C THR A 436 6.90 2.45 25.19
N VAL A 437 7.30 1.65 24.19
CA VAL A 437 7.61 0.24 24.36
C VAL A 437 9.10 0.07 24.61
N VAL A 438 9.48 -0.24 25.85
CA VAL A 438 10.84 -0.54 26.24
C VAL A 438 11.13 -2.00 25.89
N PRO A 439 12.20 -2.30 25.11
CA PRO A 439 12.58 -3.68 24.85
C PRO A 439 13.01 -4.40 26.14
N THR A 440 12.83 -5.71 26.17
CA THR A 440 13.18 -6.56 27.32
C THR A 440 14.31 -7.56 26.99
N ASN A 441 14.75 -7.58 25.74
CA ASN A 441 15.81 -8.45 25.25
C ASN A 441 16.56 -7.80 24.07
N THR A 442 17.68 -8.43 23.71
CA THR A 442 18.60 -7.90 22.68
C THR A 442 18.03 -7.92 21.28
N LEU A 443 17.19 -8.88 20.93
CA LEU A 443 16.56 -8.92 19.61
C LEU A 443 15.52 -7.79 19.45
N ASP A 444 14.67 -7.58 20.46
CA ASP A 444 13.69 -6.47 20.43
C ASP A 444 14.41 -5.11 20.40
N ALA A 445 15.54 -4.99 21.09
CA ALA A 445 16.36 -3.78 21.09
C ALA A 445 16.88 -3.45 19.68
N VAL A 446 17.49 -4.41 18.99
CA VAL A 446 17.99 -4.18 17.63
C VAL A 446 16.84 -4.00 16.64
N MET A 447 15.71 -4.68 16.80
CA MET A 447 14.54 -4.48 15.94
C MET A 447 13.95 -3.07 16.06
N ASN A 448 13.90 -2.51 17.26
CA ASN A 448 13.47 -1.12 17.45
C ASN A 448 14.44 -0.13 16.80
N LEU A 449 15.75 -0.40 16.92
CA LEU A 449 16.79 0.42 16.32
C LEU A 449 16.69 0.44 14.79
N VAL A 450 16.60 -0.72 14.14
CA VAL A 450 16.54 -0.79 12.67
C VAL A 450 15.26 -0.18 12.09
N ARG A 451 14.15 -0.18 12.87
CA ARG A 451 12.90 0.49 12.50
C ARG A 451 12.94 2.01 12.68
N GLN A 452 13.82 2.51 13.53
CA GLN A 452 13.97 3.94 13.82
C GLN A 452 15.47 4.33 13.81
N PRO A 453 16.14 4.18 12.65
CA PRO A 453 17.61 4.29 12.58
C PRO A 453 18.13 5.69 12.93
N GLY A 454 17.30 6.73 12.81
CA GLY A 454 17.64 8.10 13.20
C GLY A 454 17.44 8.42 14.69
N ALA A 455 16.94 7.48 15.50
CA ALA A 455 16.68 7.74 16.91
C ALA A 455 17.94 7.52 17.78
N ASN A 456 18.18 8.43 18.74
CA ASN A 456 19.24 8.31 19.76
C ASN A 456 20.64 7.98 19.22
N VAL A 457 20.96 8.39 18.00
CA VAL A 457 22.16 7.99 17.24
C VAL A 457 23.45 8.14 18.04
N VAL A 458 23.67 9.32 18.66
CA VAL A 458 24.90 9.60 19.45
C VAL A 458 24.97 8.74 20.71
N ALA A 459 23.85 8.54 21.39
CA ALA A 459 23.79 7.68 22.59
C ALA A 459 24.12 6.22 22.26
N LEU A 460 23.57 5.70 21.17
CA LEU A 460 23.84 4.34 20.67
C LEU A 460 25.30 4.20 20.21
N TYR A 461 25.85 5.21 19.55
CA TYR A 461 27.26 5.23 19.16
C TYR A 461 28.18 5.13 20.39
N ASN A 462 27.95 5.93 21.43
CA ASN A 462 28.70 5.89 22.66
C ASN A 462 28.58 4.52 23.38
N LEU A 463 27.38 3.92 23.36
CA LEU A 463 27.18 2.59 23.93
C LEU A 463 27.89 1.49 23.12
N SER A 464 28.00 1.61 21.79
CA SER A 464 28.68 0.63 20.94
C SER A 464 30.18 0.53 21.23
N GLY A 465 30.79 1.61 21.74
CA GLY A 465 32.21 1.63 22.21
C GLY A 465 32.46 0.86 23.51
N ALA A 466 31.44 0.39 24.21
CA ALA A 466 31.60 -0.39 25.44
C ALA A 466 32.10 -1.82 25.21
N SER A 467 32.11 -2.30 23.97
CA SER A 467 32.65 -3.60 23.56
C SER A 467 33.55 -3.44 22.33
N THR A 468 34.54 -4.32 22.21
CA THR A 468 35.45 -4.43 21.06
C THR A 468 35.47 -5.85 20.50
N ALA A 469 34.40 -6.61 20.75
CA ALA A 469 34.29 -8.00 20.30
C ALA A 469 34.27 -8.15 18.77
N TYR A 470 33.80 -7.12 18.08
CA TYR A 470 33.73 -7.06 16.62
C TYR A 470 34.50 -5.87 16.09
N SER A 471 35.35 -6.11 15.09
CA SER A 471 36.25 -5.12 14.47
C SER A 471 36.38 -5.37 12.96
N PRO A 472 36.52 -4.33 12.12
CA PRO A 472 36.54 -2.90 12.49
C PRO A 472 35.12 -2.41 12.91
N ALA A 473 35.05 -1.46 13.83
CA ALA A 473 33.86 -0.73 14.20
C ALA A 473 33.99 0.75 13.79
N LEU A 474 32.90 1.51 13.88
CA LEU A 474 32.94 2.97 13.67
C LEU A 474 33.77 3.64 14.77
N THR A 475 34.77 4.46 14.41
CA THR A 475 35.73 5.04 15.34
C THR A 475 35.75 6.57 15.38
N ASP A 476 35.45 7.23 14.27
CA ASP A 476 35.74 8.66 14.13
C ASP A 476 34.61 9.56 14.67
N SER A 477 33.36 9.21 14.38
CA SER A 477 32.16 9.95 14.82
C SER A 477 30.92 9.07 14.77
N ALA A 478 29.86 9.50 15.45
CA ALA A 478 28.55 8.89 15.29
C ALA A 478 28.10 9.03 13.81
N PRO A 479 27.46 7.98 13.23
CA PRO A 479 26.88 8.07 11.89
C PRO A 479 25.73 9.10 11.88
N GLN A 480 25.24 9.50 10.70
CA GLN A 480 24.06 10.34 10.64
C GLN A 480 22.82 9.61 11.17
N ASP A 481 22.71 8.34 10.83
CA ASP A 481 21.71 7.39 11.34
C ASP A 481 22.27 5.96 11.26
N TRP A 482 21.52 4.99 11.76
CA TRP A 482 21.92 3.57 11.80
C TRP A 482 21.41 2.75 10.59
N THR A 483 20.94 3.40 9.52
CA THR A 483 20.53 2.69 8.29
C THR A 483 21.70 1.91 7.71
N VAL A 484 21.50 0.62 7.45
CA VAL A 484 22.53 -0.23 6.83
C VAL A 484 22.38 -0.16 5.31
N PHE A 485 23.48 0.15 4.63
CA PHE A 485 23.55 0.23 3.18
C PHE A 485 24.81 -0.45 2.63
N VAL A 486 24.72 -0.90 1.40
CA VAL A 486 25.83 -1.50 0.64
C VAL A 486 26.04 -0.71 -0.64
N THR A 487 27.28 -0.40 -0.99
CA THR A 487 27.60 0.30 -2.24
C THR A 487 28.30 -0.66 -3.19
N TYR A 488 27.82 -0.71 -4.43
CA TYR A 488 28.33 -1.56 -5.49
C TYR A 488 28.94 -0.74 -6.64
N THR A 489 30.00 -1.27 -7.24
CA THR A 489 30.69 -0.69 -8.39
C THR A 489 30.83 -1.73 -9.50
N GLY A 490 31.40 -1.36 -10.64
CA GLY A 490 31.61 -2.27 -11.77
C GLY A 490 30.32 -2.52 -12.55
N GLY A 491 30.25 -3.65 -13.25
CA GLY A 491 29.09 -4.00 -14.08
C GLY A 491 28.81 -3.03 -15.24
N GLY A 492 29.77 -2.15 -15.58
CA GLY A 492 29.62 -1.13 -16.62
C GLY A 492 28.87 0.12 -16.15
N LEU A 493 28.73 0.36 -14.83
CA LEU A 493 28.14 1.61 -14.31
C LEU A 493 28.91 2.82 -14.83
N SER A 494 28.21 3.72 -15.52
CA SER A 494 28.74 4.95 -16.13
C SER A 494 27.64 5.98 -16.23
N ASP A 495 27.59 6.90 -15.27
CA ASP A 495 26.49 7.84 -15.06
C ASP A 495 25.13 7.13 -15.01
N PRO A 496 24.89 6.24 -14.01
CA PRO A 496 23.69 5.42 -13.91
C PRO A 496 22.46 6.29 -13.68
N SER A 497 21.53 6.28 -14.62
CA SER A 497 20.40 7.23 -14.73
C SER A 497 19.09 6.63 -14.25
N ALA A 498 18.78 5.38 -14.58
CA ALA A 498 17.54 4.73 -14.15
C ALA A 498 17.79 3.30 -13.71
N LEU A 499 16.90 2.78 -12.89
CA LEU A 499 16.94 1.38 -12.48
C LEU A 499 15.54 0.77 -12.41
N SER A 500 15.47 -0.54 -12.63
CA SER A 500 14.27 -1.34 -12.47
C SER A 500 14.64 -2.76 -12.02
N ILE A 501 13.67 -3.48 -11.43
CA ILE A 501 13.91 -4.77 -10.78
C ILE A 501 13.04 -5.84 -11.44
N ASP A 502 13.65 -6.98 -11.82
CA ASP A 502 12.96 -8.10 -12.42
C ASP A 502 12.24 -9.00 -11.37
N SER A 503 11.49 -10.00 -11.82
CA SER A 503 10.74 -10.91 -10.95
C SER A 503 11.63 -11.78 -10.06
N THR A 504 12.92 -11.90 -10.39
CA THR A 504 13.92 -12.68 -9.65
C THR A 504 14.72 -11.83 -8.66
N GLY A 505 14.45 -10.52 -8.61
CA GLY A 505 15.14 -9.56 -7.76
C GLY A 505 16.44 -9.03 -8.33
N LYS A 506 16.77 -9.27 -9.61
CA LYS A 506 17.92 -8.66 -10.24
C LYS A 506 17.64 -7.22 -10.60
N VAL A 507 18.67 -6.39 -10.51
CA VAL A 507 18.61 -4.94 -10.71
C VAL A 507 19.18 -4.58 -12.07
N TRP A 508 18.34 -4.10 -12.97
CA TRP A 508 18.72 -3.52 -14.24
C TRP A 508 18.98 -2.03 -14.09
N VAL A 509 20.08 -1.55 -14.66
CA VAL A 509 20.47 -0.15 -14.64
C VAL A 509 20.72 0.34 -16.06
N ALA A 510 20.06 1.42 -16.43
CA ALA A 510 20.38 2.21 -17.60
C ALA A 510 21.49 3.20 -17.25
N ASN A 511 22.49 3.33 -18.13
CA ASN A 511 23.58 4.27 -17.92
C ASN A 511 23.61 5.28 -19.08
N TYR A 512 23.81 6.55 -18.75
CA TYR A 512 23.81 7.64 -19.72
C TYR A 512 24.80 7.41 -20.87
N PHE A 513 25.96 6.85 -20.62
CA PHE A 513 26.97 6.57 -21.65
C PHE A 513 26.76 5.25 -22.41
N GLY A 514 25.51 4.81 -22.57
CA GLY A 514 25.20 3.74 -23.53
C GLY A 514 25.60 2.34 -23.07
N VAL A 515 25.48 2.04 -21.80
CA VAL A 515 25.69 0.73 -21.20
C VAL A 515 24.43 0.27 -20.47
N GLY A 516 24.03 -0.99 -20.66
CA GLY A 516 23.06 -1.66 -19.79
C GLY A 516 23.81 -2.46 -18.72
N SER A 517 23.51 -2.25 -17.44
CA SER A 517 24.09 -3.02 -16.35
C SER A 517 23.04 -3.94 -15.72
N LEU A 518 23.48 -5.12 -15.28
CA LEU A 518 22.65 -6.09 -14.57
C LEU A 518 23.37 -6.60 -13.35
N PHE A 519 22.74 -6.48 -12.20
CA PHE A 519 23.24 -6.96 -10.91
C PHE A 519 22.30 -8.04 -10.34
N THR A 520 22.86 -8.99 -9.60
CA THR A 520 22.06 -9.91 -8.77
C THR A 520 21.43 -9.13 -7.60
N ASN A 521 20.46 -9.75 -6.92
CA ASN A 521 19.88 -9.19 -5.69
C ASN A 521 20.88 -9.01 -4.52
N THR A 522 22.10 -9.55 -4.65
CA THR A 522 23.21 -9.37 -3.70
C THR A 522 24.32 -8.46 -4.25
N GLY A 523 24.03 -7.72 -5.31
CA GLY A 523 24.89 -6.69 -5.89
C GLY A 523 26.05 -7.21 -6.72
N SER A 524 26.13 -8.51 -7.04
CA SER A 524 27.16 -9.00 -7.96
C SER A 524 26.79 -8.62 -9.40
N PRO A 525 27.71 -7.98 -10.16
CA PRO A 525 27.46 -7.72 -11.57
C PRO A 525 27.40 -9.03 -12.37
N VAL A 526 26.32 -9.20 -13.14
CA VAL A 526 26.14 -10.38 -14.02
C VAL A 526 27.11 -10.30 -15.21
N PHE A 527 27.36 -9.09 -15.69
CA PHE A 527 28.32 -8.78 -16.77
C PHE A 527 29.35 -7.80 -16.24
N ALA A 528 30.62 -8.20 -16.19
CA ALA A 528 31.68 -7.40 -15.54
C ALA A 528 31.86 -5.99 -16.15
N SER A 529 31.66 -5.85 -17.46
CA SER A 529 31.77 -4.56 -18.19
C SER A 529 30.42 -4.00 -18.64
N GLY A 530 29.31 -4.59 -18.16
CA GLY A 530 27.97 -4.27 -18.65
C GLY A 530 27.71 -4.80 -20.08
N ILE A 531 26.59 -4.41 -20.63
CA ILE A 531 26.11 -4.74 -21.98
C ILE A 531 26.24 -3.48 -22.83
N THR A 532 26.97 -3.57 -23.97
CA THR A 532 27.22 -2.42 -24.84
C THR A 532 26.75 -2.70 -26.28
N GLY A 533 26.63 -1.68 -27.09
CA GLY A 533 26.12 -1.76 -28.46
C GLY A 533 24.59 -1.76 -28.50
N ASN A 534 23.99 -2.34 -29.55
CA ASN A 534 22.55 -2.50 -29.70
C ASN A 534 21.76 -1.18 -29.63
N ASN A 535 22.31 -0.10 -30.17
CA ASN A 535 21.77 1.27 -30.11
C ASN A 535 21.58 1.82 -28.68
N LEU A 536 22.29 1.31 -27.70
CA LEU A 536 22.41 1.96 -26.39
C LEU A 536 23.18 3.27 -26.55
N GLY A 537 22.64 4.37 -26.08
CA GLY A 537 23.26 5.70 -26.11
C GLY A 537 22.39 6.74 -25.42
N SER A 538 23.00 7.59 -24.60
CA SER A 538 22.30 8.60 -23.77
C SER A 538 21.04 8.04 -23.11
N SER A 539 21.18 6.94 -22.36
CA SER A 539 20.04 6.22 -21.79
C SER A 539 19.58 6.86 -20.49
N TYR A 540 18.33 7.35 -20.44
CA TYR A 540 17.76 8.01 -19.26
C TYR A 540 16.74 7.16 -18.52
N GLY A 541 15.91 6.41 -19.23
CA GLY A 541 14.81 5.65 -18.68
C GLY A 541 14.97 4.16 -18.87
N GLY A 542 14.41 3.38 -17.94
CA GLY A 542 14.39 1.93 -18.05
C GLY A 542 13.27 1.31 -17.23
N ALA A 543 12.64 0.28 -17.79
CA ALA A 543 11.63 -0.52 -17.10
C ALA A 543 11.78 -1.99 -17.48
N VAL A 544 11.30 -2.91 -16.64
CA VAL A 544 11.29 -4.35 -16.90
C VAL A 544 9.87 -4.80 -17.20
N ASP A 545 9.69 -5.58 -18.25
CA ASP A 545 8.40 -6.13 -18.62
C ASP A 545 8.05 -7.43 -17.85
N VAL A 546 6.86 -7.98 -18.12
CA VAL A 546 6.36 -9.20 -17.46
C VAL A 546 7.22 -10.45 -17.75
N ASN A 547 8.06 -10.44 -18.80
CA ASN A 547 8.95 -11.52 -19.21
C ASN A 547 10.39 -11.34 -18.70
N ASP A 548 10.61 -10.41 -17.75
CA ASP A 548 11.93 -10.05 -17.21
C ASP A 548 12.90 -9.51 -18.27
N VAL A 549 12.38 -8.86 -19.32
CA VAL A 549 13.16 -8.15 -20.33
C VAL A 549 13.22 -6.67 -19.97
N ALA A 550 14.43 -6.12 -19.88
CA ALA A 550 14.63 -4.70 -19.64
C ALA A 550 14.46 -3.90 -20.94
N TRP A 551 13.65 -2.87 -20.90
CA TRP A 551 13.44 -1.89 -21.95
C TRP A 551 14.17 -0.62 -21.57
N ILE A 552 15.13 -0.19 -22.38
CA ILE A 552 15.97 0.98 -22.14
C ILE A 552 15.63 2.08 -23.16
N ALA A 553 15.25 3.24 -22.65
CA ALA A 553 15.01 4.43 -23.46
C ALA A 553 16.32 5.15 -23.74
N ASN A 554 16.66 5.31 -25.03
CA ASN A 554 17.87 5.96 -25.50
C ASN A 554 17.50 7.27 -26.20
N GLU A 555 17.96 8.38 -25.62
CA GLU A 555 17.73 9.72 -26.18
C GLU A 555 18.34 9.84 -27.58
N GLU A 556 19.59 9.39 -27.74
CA GLU A 556 20.30 9.37 -29.03
C GLU A 556 20.61 7.92 -29.43
N GLY A 557 19.65 7.26 -30.07
CA GLY A 557 19.83 5.89 -30.57
C GLY A 557 19.86 5.87 -32.12
N GLY A 558 20.71 5.00 -32.73
CA GLY A 558 20.67 4.52 -34.12
C GLY A 558 20.25 5.47 -35.24
N GLY A 559 20.80 6.67 -35.32
CA GLY A 559 20.47 7.63 -36.36
C GLY A 559 19.97 8.99 -35.88
N GLY A 560 19.98 9.26 -34.59
CA GLY A 560 19.73 10.58 -34.00
C GLY A 560 18.27 10.91 -33.69
N ILE A 561 17.36 9.92 -33.67
CA ILE A 561 15.93 10.13 -33.40
C ILE A 561 15.42 9.36 -32.16
N GLY A 562 16.30 8.74 -31.39
CA GLY A 562 15.93 7.96 -30.21
C GLY A 562 15.48 6.54 -30.51
N SER A 563 15.56 5.67 -29.49
CA SER A 563 15.18 4.27 -29.61
C SER A 563 14.83 3.64 -28.27
N ILE A 564 14.15 2.50 -28.31
CA ILE A 564 14.00 1.60 -27.16
C ILE A 564 14.79 0.33 -27.44
N THR A 565 15.80 0.04 -26.61
CA THR A 565 16.59 -1.19 -26.69
C THR A 565 16.09 -2.20 -25.64
N LEU A 566 15.81 -3.42 -26.05
CA LEU A 566 15.47 -4.52 -25.18
C LEU A 566 16.74 -5.29 -24.79
N LEU A 567 16.86 -5.67 -23.50
CA LEU A 567 17.95 -6.49 -22.98
C LEU A 567 17.39 -7.65 -22.16
N ASN A 568 17.87 -8.86 -22.42
CA ASN A 568 17.48 -10.05 -21.65
C ASN A 568 18.59 -10.46 -20.66
N ASN A 569 18.26 -11.38 -19.76
CA ASN A 569 19.16 -11.88 -18.72
C ASN A 569 20.45 -12.60 -19.24
N ALA A 570 20.52 -12.89 -20.53
CA ALA A 570 21.70 -13.45 -21.19
C ALA A 570 22.62 -12.37 -21.81
N GLY A 571 22.27 -11.09 -21.66
CA GLY A 571 23.03 -9.97 -22.23
C GLY A 571 22.79 -9.78 -23.73
N ALA A 572 21.79 -10.45 -24.29
CA ALA A 572 21.39 -10.24 -25.68
C ALA A 572 20.32 -9.17 -25.81
N SER A 573 20.34 -8.46 -26.93
CA SER A 573 19.23 -7.56 -27.31
C SER A 573 18.29 -8.30 -28.25
N PRO A 574 17.11 -8.73 -27.79
CA PRO A 574 16.14 -9.40 -28.64
C PRO A 574 15.51 -8.46 -29.67
N ALA A 575 15.45 -7.16 -29.39
CA ALA A 575 14.90 -6.16 -30.30
C ALA A 575 15.37 -4.74 -30.00
N VAL A 576 15.27 -3.88 -31.01
CA VAL A 576 15.43 -2.42 -30.93
C VAL A 576 14.24 -1.80 -31.67
N TYR A 577 13.51 -0.91 -31.00
CA TYR A 577 12.37 -0.20 -31.58
C TYR A 577 12.74 1.24 -31.86
N THR A 578 12.42 1.71 -33.08
CA THR A 578 12.73 3.07 -33.57
C THR A 578 11.51 3.73 -34.23
N SER A 579 10.31 3.16 -34.06
CA SER A 579 9.07 3.63 -34.69
C SER A 579 8.04 4.03 -33.65
N GLY A 580 6.90 4.57 -34.11
CA GLY A 580 5.79 4.92 -33.23
C GLY A 580 5.83 6.34 -32.68
N GLY A 581 6.69 7.20 -33.23
CA GLY A 581 6.83 8.61 -32.80
C GLY A 581 7.94 8.83 -31.75
N LEU A 582 8.80 7.83 -31.51
CA LEU A 582 9.94 7.95 -30.61
C LEU A 582 10.86 9.10 -31.06
N ASP A 583 11.05 10.09 -30.17
CA ASP A 583 11.92 11.23 -30.37
C ASP A 583 12.48 11.68 -29.01
N PHE A 584 13.75 11.39 -28.75
CA PHE A 584 14.38 11.54 -27.44
C PHE A 584 13.56 10.89 -26.30
N PRO A 585 13.26 9.56 -26.36
CA PRO A 585 12.53 8.89 -25.29
C PRO A 585 13.36 8.87 -24.00
N ILE A 586 12.77 9.29 -22.87
CA ILE A 586 13.48 9.45 -21.61
C ILE A 586 12.84 8.72 -20.43
N SER A 587 11.61 8.24 -20.53
CA SER A 587 10.94 7.51 -19.45
C SER A 587 10.02 6.43 -20.01
N ILE A 588 9.98 5.29 -19.32
CA ILE A 588 9.12 4.15 -19.66
C ILE A 588 8.40 3.68 -18.42
N ALA A 589 7.11 3.38 -18.55
CA ALA A 589 6.35 2.64 -17.56
C ALA A 589 5.48 1.59 -18.25
N PHE A 590 5.26 0.45 -17.61
CA PHE A 590 4.32 -0.57 -18.08
C PHE A 590 2.98 -0.44 -17.37
N ASP A 591 1.89 -0.61 -18.11
CA ASP A 591 0.59 -0.80 -17.49
C ASP A 591 0.37 -2.27 -17.08
N THR A 592 -0.76 -2.54 -16.41
CA THR A 592 -1.11 -3.89 -15.94
C THR A 592 -1.43 -4.88 -17.05
N SER A 593 -1.59 -4.42 -18.27
CA SER A 593 -1.77 -5.25 -19.48
C SER A 593 -0.47 -5.47 -20.27
N GLY A 594 0.66 -4.90 -19.78
CA GLY A 594 1.97 -5.05 -20.41
C GLY A 594 2.23 -4.09 -21.57
N VAL A 595 1.41 -3.04 -21.76
CA VAL A 595 1.71 -1.98 -22.72
C VAL A 595 2.79 -1.08 -22.14
N ALA A 596 3.82 -0.80 -22.93
CA ALA A 596 4.83 0.20 -22.60
C ALA A 596 4.33 1.61 -22.95
N TRP A 597 4.36 2.49 -21.97
CA TRP A 597 4.10 3.92 -22.07
C TRP A 597 5.44 4.63 -22.11
N VAL A 598 5.77 5.29 -23.20
CA VAL A 598 7.07 5.95 -23.42
C VAL A 598 6.87 7.43 -23.58
N VAL A 599 7.57 8.21 -22.78
CA VAL A 599 7.56 9.66 -22.90
C VAL A 599 8.69 10.10 -23.81
N ASP A 600 8.33 10.88 -24.81
CA ASP A 600 9.19 11.44 -25.81
C ASP A 600 9.39 12.94 -25.56
N TYR A 601 10.58 13.30 -25.08
CA TYR A 601 10.94 14.67 -24.71
C TYR A 601 11.09 15.59 -25.94
N GLY A 602 11.70 15.06 -27.01
CA GLY A 602 12.08 15.86 -28.20
C GLY A 602 10.88 16.48 -28.92
N ASN A 603 9.82 15.70 -29.15
CA ASN A 603 8.61 16.16 -29.83
C ASN A 603 7.41 16.40 -28.89
N SER A 604 7.62 16.28 -27.57
CA SER A 604 6.56 16.40 -26.56
C SER A 604 5.38 15.46 -26.84
N SER A 605 5.66 14.16 -27.04
CA SER A 605 4.65 13.15 -27.30
C SER A 605 4.66 12.00 -26.28
N LEU A 606 3.67 11.13 -26.41
CA LEU A 606 3.53 9.88 -25.67
C LEU A 606 3.39 8.73 -26.68
N THR A 607 4.34 7.82 -26.68
CA THR A 607 4.30 6.60 -27.47
C THR A 607 3.84 5.40 -26.66
N LEU A 608 2.86 4.66 -27.15
CA LEU A 608 2.43 3.39 -26.60
C LEU A 608 2.88 2.25 -27.50
N LEU A 609 3.59 1.26 -26.89
CA LEU A 609 4.08 0.07 -27.62
C LEU A 609 3.51 -1.20 -26.96
N SER A 610 3.12 -2.17 -27.80
CA SER A 610 2.84 -3.53 -27.33
C SER A 610 4.13 -4.23 -26.92
N ASN A 611 4.04 -5.37 -26.19
CA ASN A 611 5.21 -6.21 -25.87
C ASN A 611 6.05 -6.64 -27.09
N ALA A 612 5.44 -6.66 -28.27
CA ALA A 612 6.11 -6.96 -29.53
C ALA A 612 6.65 -5.71 -30.24
N GLY A 613 6.60 -4.54 -29.57
CA GLY A 613 7.05 -3.26 -30.12
C GLY A 613 6.12 -2.65 -31.16
N THR A 614 4.89 -3.16 -31.31
CA THR A 614 3.93 -2.57 -32.26
C THR A 614 3.39 -1.26 -31.70
N PRO A 615 3.49 -0.13 -32.45
CA PRO A 615 2.93 1.13 -32.02
C PRO A 615 1.39 1.07 -31.89
N LEU A 616 0.89 1.40 -30.71
CA LEU A 616 -0.55 1.46 -30.40
C LEU A 616 -1.09 2.89 -30.44
N SER A 617 -0.21 3.88 -30.37
CA SER A 617 -0.49 5.31 -30.49
C SER A 617 -0.35 5.85 -31.92
N GLY A 618 -0.20 4.96 -32.91
CA GLY A 618 0.10 5.35 -34.31
C GLY A 618 1.59 5.65 -34.54
N ASN A 619 1.93 6.13 -35.70
CA ASN A 619 3.33 6.35 -36.12
C ASN A 619 3.96 7.64 -35.57
N SER A 620 3.16 8.53 -35.00
CA SER A 620 3.63 9.84 -34.52
C SER A 620 3.48 10.00 -32.99
N GLY A 621 3.05 8.95 -32.27
CA GLY A 621 2.66 9.06 -30.87
C GLY A 621 1.41 9.92 -30.67
N TYR A 622 1.00 10.05 -29.42
CA TYR A 622 -0.06 10.99 -29.03
C TYR A 622 0.54 12.34 -28.67
N THR A 623 -0.06 13.42 -29.16
CA THR A 623 0.35 14.81 -28.86
C THR A 623 -0.85 15.59 -28.31
N ALA A 624 -0.60 16.44 -27.31
CA ALA A 624 -1.60 17.34 -26.75
C ALA A 624 -0.96 18.67 -26.36
N LYS A 625 -1.76 19.75 -26.29
CA LYS A 625 -1.28 21.09 -25.89
C LYS A 625 -0.64 21.13 -24.51
N ASN A 626 -1.03 20.20 -23.64
CA ASN A 626 -0.58 20.12 -22.25
C ASN A 626 0.69 19.26 -22.10
N PHE A 627 1.15 18.61 -23.14
CA PHE A 627 2.45 17.93 -23.12
C PHE A 627 3.54 18.97 -23.40
N VAL A 628 4.20 19.41 -22.33
CA VAL A 628 5.22 20.47 -22.41
C VAL A 628 6.52 19.95 -21.83
N PHE A 629 7.37 19.41 -22.72
CA PHE A 629 8.61 18.72 -22.36
C PHE A 629 8.37 17.70 -21.24
N PRO A 630 7.57 16.66 -21.50
CA PRO A 630 7.27 15.64 -20.52
C PRO A 630 8.54 14.81 -20.22
N VAL A 631 8.80 14.53 -18.93
CA VAL A 631 10.05 13.91 -18.47
C VAL A 631 9.84 12.57 -17.73
N ALA A 632 8.63 12.29 -17.30
CA ALA A 632 8.32 11.02 -16.63
C ALA A 632 6.90 10.57 -16.92
N VAL A 633 6.67 9.26 -16.84
CA VAL A 633 5.35 8.64 -16.95
C VAL A 633 5.16 7.60 -15.85
N ALA A 634 3.96 7.54 -15.30
CA ALA A 634 3.49 6.44 -14.45
C ALA A 634 2.05 6.10 -14.82
N VAL A 635 1.63 4.86 -14.57
CA VAL A 635 0.34 4.35 -15.04
C VAL A 635 -0.45 3.78 -13.86
N ASN A 636 -1.75 4.09 -13.77
CA ASN A 636 -2.61 3.60 -12.71
C ASN A 636 -3.27 2.24 -13.04
N SER A 637 -4.07 1.70 -12.10
CA SER A 637 -4.74 0.40 -12.24
C SER A 637 -5.77 0.35 -13.37
N LYS A 638 -6.17 1.50 -13.92
CA LYS A 638 -7.12 1.67 -15.02
C LYS A 638 -6.42 1.88 -16.36
N CYS A 639 -5.10 1.71 -16.41
CA CYS A 639 -4.26 2.01 -17.56
C CYS A 639 -4.42 3.47 -18.06
N ASN A 640 -4.55 4.41 -17.12
CA ASN A 640 -4.44 5.82 -17.41
C ASN A 640 -3.02 6.27 -17.06
N GLY A 641 -2.37 6.95 -17.97
CA GLY A 641 -1.03 7.52 -17.78
C GLY A 641 -1.09 8.87 -17.06
N TYR A 642 -0.04 9.16 -16.33
CA TYR A 642 0.25 10.49 -15.80
C TYR A 642 1.61 10.91 -16.33
N LEU A 643 1.70 12.07 -16.96
CA LEU A 643 2.92 12.63 -17.54
C LEU A 643 3.38 13.83 -16.70
N ALA A 644 4.63 13.84 -16.30
CA ALA A 644 5.25 14.98 -15.63
C ALA A 644 5.76 15.98 -16.69
N ASN A 645 5.18 17.17 -16.72
CA ASN A 645 5.56 18.25 -17.63
C ASN A 645 6.47 19.23 -16.90
N SER A 646 7.78 19.05 -17.01
CA SER A 646 8.77 19.79 -16.22
C SER A 646 8.71 21.30 -16.44
N SER A 647 8.48 21.74 -17.68
CA SER A 647 8.47 23.16 -18.05
C SER A 647 7.18 23.89 -17.69
N SER A 648 6.04 23.20 -17.58
CA SER A 648 4.76 23.80 -17.18
C SER A 648 4.44 23.65 -15.70
N ASN A 649 5.25 22.90 -14.93
CA ASN A 649 4.99 22.60 -13.52
C ASN A 649 3.66 21.87 -13.27
N THR A 650 3.26 21.00 -14.20
CA THR A 650 2.02 20.23 -14.13
C THR A 650 2.28 18.74 -14.31
N ILE A 651 1.35 17.93 -13.84
CA ILE A 651 1.18 16.57 -14.35
C ILE A 651 -0.11 16.49 -15.17
N THR A 652 -0.07 15.82 -16.32
CA THR A 652 -1.23 15.61 -17.19
C THR A 652 -1.68 14.17 -17.10
N LYS A 653 -2.95 13.94 -16.76
CA LYS A 653 -3.60 12.62 -16.86
C LYS A 653 -4.01 12.37 -18.30
N VAL A 654 -3.68 11.17 -18.81
CA VAL A 654 -3.92 10.74 -20.19
C VAL A 654 -4.60 9.38 -20.20
N LEU A 655 -5.63 9.23 -21.03
CA LEU A 655 -6.28 7.94 -21.26
C LEU A 655 -5.48 7.10 -22.28
N ALA A 656 -5.70 5.79 -22.32
CA ALA A 656 -5.01 4.87 -23.22
C ALA A 656 -5.31 5.12 -24.72
N ASP A 657 -6.33 5.93 -25.04
CA ASP A 657 -6.62 6.39 -26.40
C ASP A 657 -5.90 7.69 -26.78
N GLY A 658 -5.09 8.23 -25.87
CA GLY A 658 -4.34 9.46 -26.05
C GLY A 658 -5.09 10.75 -25.73
N SER A 659 -6.34 10.68 -25.30
CA SER A 659 -7.07 11.88 -24.85
C SER A 659 -6.51 12.38 -23.52
N SER A 660 -6.31 13.68 -23.40
CA SER A 660 -5.95 14.31 -22.12
C SER A 660 -7.19 14.48 -21.26
N PHE A 661 -7.03 14.21 -19.95
CA PHE A 661 -8.16 14.22 -19.03
C PHE A 661 -8.14 15.44 -18.09
N ALA A 662 -7.02 15.71 -17.47
CA ALA A 662 -6.86 16.81 -16.52
C ALA A 662 -5.38 17.15 -16.30
N ASP A 663 -5.12 18.43 -15.99
CA ASP A 663 -3.84 18.91 -15.51
C ASP A 663 -3.91 19.25 -14.02
N PHE A 664 -2.83 18.91 -13.30
CA PHE A 664 -2.68 19.19 -11.89
C PHE A 664 -1.38 19.96 -11.65
N THR A 665 -1.46 21.09 -10.93
CA THR A 665 -0.29 21.83 -10.46
C THR A 665 0.13 21.25 -9.10
N VAL A 666 1.36 20.74 -9.00
CA VAL A 666 1.81 19.92 -7.86
C VAL A 666 3.16 20.37 -7.26
N GLY A 667 3.76 21.44 -7.79
CA GLY A 667 5.07 21.95 -7.41
C GLY A 667 5.86 22.39 -8.63
N SER A 668 7.13 22.78 -8.44
CA SER A 668 7.96 23.33 -9.50
C SER A 668 8.97 22.30 -10.01
N GLY A 669 8.97 22.07 -11.33
CA GLY A 669 9.85 21.15 -12.04
C GLY A 669 9.62 19.69 -11.66
N PRO A 670 8.44 19.11 -11.95
CA PRO A 670 8.22 17.68 -11.74
C PRO A 670 9.17 16.85 -12.61
N THR A 671 9.86 15.85 -12.00
CA THR A 671 10.88 15.02 -12.64
C THR A 671 10.57 13.53 -12.60
N ALA A 672 9.86 13.07 -11.59
CA ALA A 672 9.51 11.66 -11.45
C ALA A 672 8.10 11.47 -10.87
N LEU A 673 7.50 10.34 -11.22
CA LEU A 673 6.15 9.94 -10.81
C LEU A 673 6.15 8.53 -10.26
N ALA A 674 5.34 8.29 -9.24
CA ALA A 674 4.99 6.95 -8.77
C ALA A 674 3.49 6.87 -8.43
N VAL A 675 2.86 5.73 -8.74
CA VAL A 675 1.45 5.47 -8.42
C VAL A 675 1.38 4.46 -7.29
N ASP A 676 0.70 4.81 -6.20
CA ASP A 676 0.50 3.90 -5.07
C ASP A 676 -0.59 2.85 -5.34
N GLY A 677 -0.73 1.87 -4.46
CA GLY A 677 -1.70 0.78 -4.59
C GLY A 677 -3.18 1.21 -4.56
N SER A 678 -3.45 2.48 -4.28
CA SER A 678 -4.78 3.12 -4.28
C SER A 678 -4.97 4.11 -5.44
N ASP A 679 -4.08 4.07 -6.44
CA ASP A 679 -4.07 4.96 -7.61
C ASP A 679 -3.78 6.44 -7.31
N ASN A 680 -3.23 6.78 -6.13
CA ASN A 680 -2.74 8.14 -5.89
C ASN A 680 -1.37 8.34 -6.54
N VAL A 681 -1.08 9.54 -7.00
CA VAL A 681 0.13 9.88 -7.76
C VAL A 681 1.05 10.77 -6.92
N TRP A 682 2.24 10.26 -6.64
CA TRP A 682 3.33 10.96 -6.00
C TRP A 682 4.25 11.58 -7.04
N VAL A 683 4.74 12.79 -6.80
CA VAL A 683 5.49 13.61 -7.77
C VAL A 683 6.72 14.20 -7.12
N ALA A 684 7.92 13.87 -7.61
CA ALA A 684 9.14 14.56 -7.21
C ALA A 684 9.27 15.88 -7.96
N ASN A 685 9.40 17.00 -7.25
CA ASN A 685 9.50 18.33 -7.82
C ASN A 685 10.91 18.90 -7.59
N TYR A 686 11.78 18.74 -8.59
CA TYR A 686 13.21 19.06 -8.50
C TYR A 686 13.48 20.52 -8.10
N TYR A 687 12.93 21.49 -8.83
CA TYR A 687 13.14 22.90 -8.53
C TYR A 687 12.34 23.39 -7.32
N GLY A 688 11.24 22.73 -7.01
CA GLY A 688 10.40 23.06 -5.85
C GLY A 688 10.97 22.59 -4.52
N ASN A 689 11.98 21.70 -4.50
CA ASN A 689 12.41 20.98 -3.30
C ASN A 689 11.22 20.41 -2.53
N SER A 690 10.27 19.81 -3.26
CA SER A 690 9.00 19.38 -2.70
C SER A 690 8.51 18.09 -3.34
N VAL A 691 7.51 17.47 -2.72
CA VAL A 691 6.84 16.28 -3.25
C VAL A 691 5.35 16.59 -3.40
N GLY A 692 4.82 16.44 -4.61
CA GLY A 692 3.41 16.56 -4.92
C GLY A 692 2.65 15.26 -4.63
N LEU A 693 1.36 15.38 -4.33
CA LEU A 693 0.45 14.23 -4.18
C LEU A 693 -0.92 14.57 -4.76
N VAL A 694 -1.36 13.75 -5.72
CA VAL A 694 -2.70 13.82 -6.32
C VAL A 694 -3.44 12.53 -5.99
N SER A 695 -4.65 12.65 -5.45
CA SER A 695 -5.48 11.49 -5.15
C SER A 695 -6.02 10.82 -6.43
N ALA A 696 -6.41 9.56 -6.34
CA ALA A 696 -7.08 8.82 -7.42
C ALA A 696 -8.31 9.56 -7.98
N ALA A 697 -9.00 10.35 -7.14
CA ALA A 697 -10.15 11.18 -7.51
C ALA A 697 -9.75 12.51 -8.18
N GLY A 698 -8.44 12.83 -8.31
CA GLY A 698 -7.96 14.05 -8.93
C GLY A 698 -7.86 15.25 -7.99
N SER A 699 -7.87 15.07 -6.67
CA SER A 699 -7.64 16.15 -5.70
C SER A 699 -6.16 16.28 -5.39
N VAL A 700 -5.61 17.50 -5.44
CA VAL A 700 -4.21 17.79 -5.04
C VAL A 700 -4.12 17.85 -3.52
N LEU A 701 -3.66 16.77 -2.88
CA LEU A 701 -3.60 16.62 -1.42
C LEU A 701 -2.42 17.36 -0.79
N SER A 702 -1.34 17.55 -1.54
CA SER A 702 -0.13 18.28 -1.09
C SER A 702 -0.25 19.80 -1.16
N GLY A 703 -1.38 20.32 -1.70
CA GLY A 703 -1.45 21.70 -2.17
C GLY A 703 -0.59 21.96 -3.41
N ALA A 704 -0.71 23.14 -4.00
CA ALA A 704 -0.02 23.49 -5.25
C ALA A 704 1.52 23.58 -5.12
N GLY A 705 2.07 23.77 -3.92
CA GLY A 705 3.51 23.85 -3.65
C GLY A 705 4.18 22.51 -3.34
N GLY A 706 3.39 21.47 -3.05
CA GLY A 706 3.90 20.19 -2.57
C GLY A 706 4.29 20.18 -1.09
N PHE A 707 4.61 18.99 -0.55
CA PHE A 707 5.20 18.77 0.78
C PHE A 707 6.68 19.15 0.77
N THR A 708 7.18 19.82 1.82
CA THR A 708 8.56 20.30 1.93
C THR A 708 9.20 19.86 3.24
N GLY A 709 10.55 19.97 3.35
CA GLY A 709 11.31 19.63 4.56
C GLY A 709 11.94 18.23 4.50
N SER A 710 12.37 17.68 5.64
CA SER A 710 12.89 16.29 5.78
C SER A 710 14.05 15.93 4.86
N GLY A 711 14.95 16.86 4.58
CA GLY A 711 16.10 16.66 3.72
C GLY A 711 15.81 16.73 2.22
N LEU A 712 14.59 17.11 1.81
CA LEU A 712 14.25 17.32 0.40
C LEU A 712 15.11 18.42 -0.22
N GLN A 713 16.03 18.03 -1.12
CA GLN A 713 16.86 18.95 -1.91
C GLN A 713 17.02 18.39 -3.31
N HIS A 714 16.39 19.06 -4.28
CA HIS A 714 16.31 18.59 -5.66
C HIS A 714 15.87 17.12 -5.74
N PRO A 715 14.65 16.77 -5.26
CA PRO A 715 14.14 15.41 -5.36
C PRO A 715 14.08 14.97 -6.84
N GLN A 716 14.78 13.90 -7.19
CA GLN A 716 14.95 13.44 -8.57
C GLN A 716 14.13 12.21 -8.87
N ALA A 717 14.00 11.29 -7.92
CA ALA A 717 13.20 10.07 -8.07
C ALA A 717 12.26 9.89 -6.91
N VAL A 718 11.14 9.22 -7.17
CA VAL A 718 10.15 8.81 -6.17
C VAL A 718 9.71 7.39 -6.45
N ALA A 719 9.62 6.57 -5.41
CA ALA A 719 8.94 5.27 -5.43
C ALA A 719 8.03 5.14 -4.22
N VAL A 720 7.03 4.27 -4.31
CA VAL A 720 6.12 3.97 -3.20
C VAL A 720 6.33 2.51 -2.79
N ASP A 721 6.35 2.24 -1.50
CA ASP A 721 6.49 0.89 -0.99
C ASP A 721 5.15 0.16 -0.84
N GLY A 722 5.18 -1.12 -0.45
CA GLY A 722 3.99 -1.94 -0.29
C GLY A 722 3.04 -1.48 0.83
N ALA A 723 3.49 -0.62 1.74
CA ALA A 723 2.66 0.02 2.76
C ALA A 723 2.06 1.37 2.30
N GLY A 724 2.46 1.85 1.12
CA GLY A 724 2.05 3.13 0.58
C GLY A 724 2.93 4.31 1.00
N THR A 725 4.05 4.06 1.67
CA THR A 725 5.03 5.08 2.06
C THR A 725 5.80 5.55 0.83
N ALA A 726 5.99 6.87 0.69
CA ALA A 726 6.75 7.43 -0.41
C ALA A 726 8.23 7.59 -0.03
N TRP A 727 9.11 7.05 -0.89
CA TRP A 727 10.56 7.12 -0.80
C TRP A 727 11.10 8.04 -1.90
N ILE A 728 11.95 8.97 -1.54
CA ILE A 728 12.45 10.01 -2.44
C ILE A 728 13.97 10.03 -2.42
N ALA A 729 14.59 9.95 -3.58
CA ALA A 729 16.01 10.17 -3.77
C ALA A 729 16.30 11.65 -4.04
N ASN A 730 17.15 12.24 -3.21
CA ASN A 730 17.48 13.66 -3.28
C ASN A 730 18.82 13.86 -3.99
N TYR A 731 18.76 14.40 -5.22
CA TYR A 731 19.93 14.60 -6.09
C TYR A 731 21.06 15.41 -5.41
N ARG A 732 20.70 16.54 -4.80
CA ARG A 732 21.70 17.45 -4.22
C ARG A 732 22.10 17.10 -2.79
N ALA A 733 21.16 16.54 -2.00
CA ALA A 733 21.47 16.19 -0.62
C ALA A 733 22.22 14.84 -0.49
N GLY A 734 22.14 13.97 -1.50
CA GLY A 734 22.73 12.62 -1.45
C GLY A 734 22.16 11.78 -0.32
N ASN A 735 20.87 11.87 -0.08
CA ASN A 735 20.12 11.15 0.97
C ASN A 735 18.77 10.67 0.49
N LEU A 736 18.06 9.92 1.34
CA LEU A 736 16.68 9.54 1.13
C LEU A 736 15.74 10.32 2.05
N THR A 737 14.56 10.67 1.54
CA THR A 737 13.43 11.15 2.34
C THR A 737 12.31 10.12 2.33
N GLU A 738 11.69 9.90 3.48
CA GLU A 738 10.56 9.02 3.68
C GLU A 738 9.35 9.84 4.13
N LEU A 739 8.21 9.71 3.42
CA LEU A 739 6.98 10.43 3.68
C LEU A 739 5.81 9.48 3.90
N ALA A 740 4.94 9.81 4.84
CA ALA A 740 3.74 9.05 5.16
C ALA A 740 2.78 8.94 3.97
N GLY A 741 2.24 7.76 3.75
CA GLY A 741 1.40 7.41 2.63
C GLY A 741 0.11 8.24 2.51
N ALA A 742 -0.46 8.26 1.30
CA ALA A 742 -1.66 9.03 0.96
C ALA A 742 -2.90 8.70 1.81
N ASN A 743 -3.00 7.47 2.30
CA ASN A 743 -4.15 6.98 3.07
C ASN A 743 -3.96 7.05 4.60
N THR A 744 -2.94 7.77 5.07
CA THR A 744 -2.70 8.00 6.50
C THR A 744 -3.48 9.20 7.02
N ALA A 745 -3.52 9.38 8.34
CA ALA A 745 -4.17 10.56 8.96
C ALA A 745 -3.47 11.89 8.57
N THR A 746 -2.19 11.82 8.23
CA THR A 746 -1.36 12.97 7.84
C THR A 746 -0.55 12.63 6.59
N PRO A 747 -1.17 12.60 5.39
CA PRO A 747 -0.45 12.32 4.15
C PRO A 747 0.75 13.24 3.96
N GLY A 748 1.87 12.67 3.51
CA GLY A 748 3.11 13.41 3.27
C GLY A 748 3.83 13.90 4.53
N ALA A 749 3.39 13.49 5.74
CA ALA A 749 4.14 13.80 6.96
C ALA A 749 5.51 13.12 6.93
N PRO A 750 6.59 13.79 7.39
CA PRO A 750 7.93 13.22 7.44
C PRO A 750 8.00 12.00 8.36
N LEU A 751 8.59 10.91 7.86
CA LEU A 751 8.96 9.72 8.64
C LEU A 751 10.47 9.65 8.86
N SER A 752 11.27 10.12 7.88
CA SER A 752 12.71 10.27 8.01
C SER A 752 13.10 11.46 8.91
N PRO A 753 14.34 11.47 9.47
CA PRO A 753 14.90 12.61 10.18
C PRO A 753 14.88 13.90 9.33
N ALA A 754 15.03 15.07 9.97
CA ALA A 754 15.01 16.37 9.31
C ALA A 754 16.02 16.53 8.17
N ASN A 755 17.15 15.80 8.23
CA ASN A 755 18.21 15.79 7.21
C ASN A 755 18.10 14.61 6.24
N GLY A 756 16.99 13.87 6.24
CA GLY A 756 16.84 12.62 5.49
C GLY A 756 17.55 11.43 6.15
N LEU A 757 17.55 10.28 5.47
CA LEU A 757 18.22 9.03 5.88
C LEU A 757 19.49 8.83 5.09
N ALA A 758 20.50 8.18 5.75
CA ALA A 758 21.73 7.67 5.15
C ALA A 758 22.52 8.72 4.32
N GLY A 759 22.57 9.97 4.77
CA GLY A 759 23.36 11.01 4.11
C GLY A 759 24.89 10.75 4.13
N ASP A 760 25.34 9.75 4.88
CA ASP A 760 26.73 9.24 4.89
C ASP A 760 26.93 8.01 3.97
N SER A 761 25.96 7.68 3.14
CA SER A 761 26.02 6.54 2.19
C SER A 761 26.95 6.77 1.00
N GLY A 762 27.45 7.98 0.81
CA GLY A 762 28.29 8.35 -0.34
C GLY A 762 27.49 8.56 -1.63
N LEU A 763 26.18 8.66 -1.55
CA LEU A 763 25.35 9.07 -2.68
C LEU A 763 25.74 10.47 -3.15
N VAL A 764 26.03 10.61 -4.42
CA VAL A 764 26.27 11.89 -5.10
C VAL A 764 25.37 11.92 -6.33
N GLU A 765 24.52 12.92 -6.44
CA GLU A 765 23.58 13.01 -7.54
C GLU A 765 22.69 11.75 -7.63
N ALA A 766 21.97 11.44 -6.54
CA ALA A 766 21.04 10.33 -6.49
C ALA A 766 19.97 10.49 -7.58
N PHE A 767 19.86 9.52 -8.51
CA PHE A 767 19.11 9.72 -9.74
C PHE A 767 17.91 8.77 -9.87
N GLY A 768 18.13 7.46 -9.96
CA GLY A 768 17.09 6.43 -10.04
C GLY A 768 16.81 5.77 -8.71
N LEU A 769 15.57 5.34 -8.45
CA LEU A 769 15.16 4.67 -7.22
C LEU A 769 14.14 3.58 -7.52
N ALA A 770 14.32 2.37 -6.94
CA ALA A 770 13.31 1.30 -6.96
C ALA A 770 13.35 0.48 -5.66
N ILE A 771 12.24 -0.21 -5.35
CA ILE A 771 12.07 -1.03 -4.16
C ILE A 771 11.82 -2.48 -4.61
N ASP A 772 12.50 -3.44 -3.97
CA ASP A 772 12.39 -4.85 -4.31
C ASP A 772 11.37 -5.63 -3.45
N ALA A 773 11.21 -6.91 -3.76
CA ALA A 773 10.31 -7.81 -3.04
C ALA A 773 10.81 -8.19 -1.63
N ALA A 774 12.08 -7.91 -1.31
CA ALA A 774 12.66 -8.07 0.03
C ALA A 774 12.46 -6.81 0.89
N GLY A 775 12.09 -5.67 0.30
CA GLY A 775 11.97 -4.37 0.97
C GLY A 775 13.28 -3.59 1.01
N ASN A 776 14.26 -3.92 0.14
CA ASN A 776 15.44 -3.10 -0.04
C ASN A 776 15.10 -1.93 -0.98
N VAL A 777 15.70 -0.78 -0.71
CA VAL A 777 15.64 0.40 -1.59
C VAL A 777 16.94 0.53 -2.34
N TRP A 778 16.86 0.46 -3.67
CA TRP A 778 18.00 0.57 -4.57
C TRP A 778 18.05 1.96 -5.20
N VAL A 779 19.24 2.59 -5.19
CA VAL A 779 19.44 3.95 -5.71
C VAL A 779 20.68 4.01 -6.57
N THR A 780 20.56 4.63 -7.76
CA THR A 780 21.71 4.95 -8.58
C THR A 780 22.37 6.25 -8.12
N SER A 781 23.68 6.27 -8.03
CA SER A 781 24.48 7.46 -7.75
C SER A 781 25.19 7.87 -9.05
N PHE A 782 24.64 8.85 -9.73
CA PHE A 782 25.09 9.35 -11.03
C PHE A 782 26.53 9.92 -10.91
N GLY A 783 26.78 10.76 -9.92
CA GLY A 783 28.07 11.43 -9.74
C GLY A 783 29.22 10.54 -9.26
N THR A 784 28.93 9.30 -8.76
CA THR A 784 29.99 8.37 -8.29
C THR A 784 30.06 7.07 -9.08
N ASN A 785 29.22 6.86 -10.07
CA ASN A 785 29.12 5.62 -10.83
C ASN A 785 28.91 4.38 -9.93
N THR A 786 28.00 4.51 -8.95
CA THR A 786 27.69 3.44 -8.00
C THR A 786 26.21 3.12 -7.95
N LEU A 787 25.91 1.91 -7.47
CA LEU A 787 24.59 1.45 -7.11
C LEU A 787 24.57 1.23 -5.60
N VAL A 788 23.61 1.82 -4.89
CA VAL A 788 23.51 1.72 -3.43
C VAL A 788 22.25 0.99 -3.05
N GLU A 789 22.37 -0.05 -2.21
CA GLU A 789 21.28 -0.81 -1.62
C GLU A 789 21.10 -0.40 -0.15
N PHE A 790 19.93 0.12 0.20
CA PHE A 790 19.50 0.35 1.58
C PHE A 790 18.69 -0.86 2.03
N VAL A 791 19.27 -1.60 2.98
CA VAL A 791 18.82 -2.95 3.29
C VAL A 791 17.59 -2.95 4.21
N GLY A 792 16.50 -3.59 3.75
CA GLY A 792 15.31 -3.90 4.55
C GLY A 792 14.55 -2.70 5.12
N VAL A 793 14.67 -1.52 4.52
CA VAL A 793 14.11 -0.28 5.06
C VAL A 793 12.68 -0.01 4.64
N ALA A 794 12.18 -0.64 3.56
CA ALA A 794 10.87 -0.40 2.97
C ALA A 794 9.94 -1.62 3.08
N ALA A 795 8.65 -1.42 2.92
CA ALA A 795 7.72 -2.54 2.76
C ALA A 795 7.88 -3.19 1.37
N PRO A 796 7.86 -4.54 1.28
CA PRO A 796 8.08 -5.26 0.02
C PRO A 796 7.16 -4.85 -1.11
N VAL A 797 7.69 -4.78 -2.33
CA VAL A 797 6.98 -4.44 -3.57
C VAL A 797 7.05 -5.60 -4.56
N LYS A 798 5.93 -5.88 -5.23
CA LYS A 798 5.91 -6.87 -6.31
C LYS A 798 6.71 -6.37 -7.52
N THR A 799 7.69 -7.12 -7.96
CA THR A 799 8.51 -6.83 -9.15
C THR A 799 8.26 -7.86 -10.27
N PRO A 800 8.42 -7.50 -11.55
CA PRO A 800 8.61 -6.13 -12.03
C PRO A 800 7.40 -5.24 -11.76
N LEU A 801 7.62 -3.92 -11.74
CA LEU A 801 6.56 -2.95 -11.50
C LEU A 801 5.71 -2.76 -12.77
N LEU A 802 4.46 -3.23 -12.72
CA LEU A 802 3.48 -3.12 -13.80
C LEU A 802 2.25 -2.35 -13.30
N GLY A 803 2.11 -1.08 -13.73
CA GLY A 803 1.10 -0.18 -13.20
C GLY A 803 1.40 0.28 -11.76
N PRO A 804 0.38 0.46 -10.89
CA PRO A 804 0.58 0.93 -9.53
C PRO A 804 1.31 -0.10 -8.67
N VAL A 805 1.91 0.38 -7.59
CA VAL A 805 2.57 -0.49 -6.60
C VAL A 805 1.61 -1.57 -6.08
N ARG A 806 2.11 -2.79 -6.00
CA ARG A 806 1.39 -3.94 -5.46
C ARG A 806 2.20 -4.61 -4.36
N VAL A 807 1.50 -5.06 -3.33
CA VAL A 807 2.08 -5.93 -2.31
C VAL A 807 2.28 -7.32 -2.93
N PRO A 808 3.47 -7.94 -2.77
CA PRO A 808 3.75 -9.26 -3.29
C PRO A 808 2.90 -10.37 -2.69
#